data_29d2370648f7793b5baa9500f4d35752
#
_entry.id   29d2370648f7793b5baa9500f4d35752
#
_cell.length_a   1.000
_cell.length_b   1.000
_cell.length_c   1.000
_cell.angle_alpha   90.00
_cell.angle_beta   90.00
_cell.angle_gamma   90.00
#
_symmetry.space_group_name_H-M   'P 1'
#
loop_
_entity.id
_entity.type
_entity.pdbx_description
1 polymer ?
#
loop_
_entity_poly.entity_id
_entity_poly.type
_entity_poly.pdbx_seq_one_letter_code
_entity_poly.pdbx_strand_id
1 'polypeptide(L)'
;MGEYKKLWWTLIGVLLVAFSILGWMGKEVYHHAPPIPAQVVTTSGKVVTTETQILDGQSAWQSAGGMTVGSILGHGAYQAPDWTADWLHRELTAWLDLAAQEQYGMKFSQLDADAQASLQRRLKEEYRKNTYDAATGVVTVSDRRAQAIAQTAAYYDKLFGDDASMHESRRHFAMKEDTLPSQEARARLADFFFWTAWAAATDRPDSVATYTNNWPHEPLIDNVPTAENVIWSIMSVIILIAGVGLLVWAWAFTRKEHDDGPAPARDPILQIPLTASQRGLGKYLFLVVALFVAQIFIGGFTAHYTVEGQTFYGINASQWLPYSLVRTWHIQAALFWIATGFLAAGLFLVPILNGGKDPKHQKLGVDILFWALILVVVGSFTGNFVAIAHLIPAEWSFWLGHQGYEYVELGRLWQIGKFLGIVFWLVLMLRGIVPALKQKGDKNLLALFSASVICIGLFYGAGLVYGEKTNITIMEYWRWWVVHLWVEGFFEVFATTALAFIFSTMGLVSKRGATIASLSSAVLFMLGGTPGTMHHLYFSGTTTPIMAIGASFSALEVVPLVVLGYEAWENWRLKERAPWMESLRWPLKFFVAVAFWNMLGAGVFGFMVNPPISLYYVQGLNTTAVHAHAALFGVYGFLALGFTLFVLRYVRPNMRFNDSLMNTAFWCMNIGLVMMITLSLLPIGLMQFHASVSVGTWWARSETFMQQDILQTLRWTRTFGDVVFIVGGLGVMWQVVTALFDSKAAAPAADAGLAAQRT
;
A
#
# COMPACT_ATOMS: atom_id res chain seq x y z
N MET A 1 -32.30 -21.04 4.57
CA MET A 1 -31.20 -21.23 5.53
C MET A 1 -30.34 -22.47 5.28
N GLY A 2 -30.90 -23.60 4.77
CA GLY A 2 -30.08 -24.79 4.54
C GLY A 2 -29.04 -24.71 3.42
N GLU A 3 -29.31 -23.98 2.37
CA GLU A 3 -28.50 -23.92 1.15
C GLU A 3 -27.14 -23.25 1.33
N TYR A 4 -27.09 -22.12 2.08
CA TYR A 4 -25.85 -21.40 2.33
C TYR A 4 -25.10 -21.84 3.60
N LYS A 5 -25.70 -22.74 4.37
CA LYS A 5 -25.16 -23.19 5.67
C LYS A 5 -23.73 -23.74 5.55
N LYS A 6 -23.44 -24.49 4.49
CA LYS A 6 -22.11 -25.03 4.24
C LYS A 6 -21.10 -23.93 3.97
N LEU A 7 -21.42 -22.97 3.09
CA LEU A 7 -20.53 -21.84 2.77
C LEU A 7 -20.25 -20.96 4.00
N TRP A 8 -21.27 -20.70 4.84
CA TRP A 8 -21.07 -19.96 6.09
C TRP A 8 -20.16 -20.70 7.08
N TRP A 9 -20.36 -22.02 7.26
CA TRP A 9 -19.47 -22.79 8.12
C TRP A 9 -18.06 -22.86 7.56
N THR A 10 -17.88 -22.96 6.25
CA THR A 10 -16.58 -22.89 5.60
C THR A 10 -15.94 -21.53 5.83
N LEU A 11 -16.65 -20.42 5.63
CA LEU A 11 -16.13 -19.07 5.89
C LEU A 11 -15.71 -18.87 7.35
N ILE A 12 -16.57 -19.28 8.30
CA ILE A 12 -16.25 -19.20 9.73
C ILE A 12 -15.03 -20.07 10.07
N GLY A 13 -14.97 -21.30 9.55
CA GLY A 13 -13.81 -22.18 9.75
C GLY A 13 -12.53 -21.59 9.18
N VAL A 14 -12.58 -21.04 7.96
CA VAL A 14 -11.45 -20.36 7.33
C VAL A 14 -10.99 -19.15 8.16
N LEU A 15 -11.91 -18.31 8.59
CA LEU A 15 -11.57 -17.15 9.43
C LEU A 15 -10.92 -17.58 10.75
N LEU A 16 -11.48 -18.59 11.44
CA LEU A 16 -10.90 -19.09 12.69
C LEU A 16 -9.48 -19.62 12.49
N VAL A 17 -9.25 -20.43 11.45
CA VAL A 17 -7.93 -20.98 11.13
C VAL A 17 -6.98 -19.85 10.71
N ALA A 18 -7.38 -18.99 9.79
CA ALA A 18 -6.54 -17.91 9.26
C ALA A 18 -6.12 -16.93 10.36
N PHE A 19 -7.04 -16.49 11.23
CA PHE A 19 -6.71 -15.62 12.36
C PHE A 19 -5.91 -16.33 13.46
N SER A 20 -6.09 -17.64 13.64
CA SER A 20 -5.23 -18.42 14.55
C SER A 20 -3.79 -18.48 14.04
N ILE A 21 -3.62 -18.70 12.71
CA ILE A 21 -2.31 -18.65 12.06
C ILE A 21 -1.71 -17.27 12.22
N LEU A 22 -2.47 -16.21 11.92
CA LEU A 22 -2.01 -14.82 12.04
C LEU A 22 -1.59 -14.47 13.48
N GLY A 23 -2.36 -14.90 14.48
CA GLY A 23 -2.02 -14.74 15.90
C GLY A 23 -0.73 -15.48 16.30
N TRP A 24 -0.56 -16.71 15.79
CA TRP A 24 0.68 -17.47 15.99
C TRP A 24 1.88 -16.77 15.34
N MET A 25 1.71 -16.26 14.14
CA MET A 25 2.75 -15.46 13.45
C MET A 25 3.11 -14.19 14.21
N GLY A 26 2.12 -13.52 14.78
CA GLY A 26 2.36 -12.39 15.67
C GLY A 26 3.24 -12.78 16.85
N LYS A 27 2.95 -13.91 17.51
CA LYS A 27 3.80 -14.45 18.57
C LYS A 27 5.24 -14.69 18.08
N GLU A 28 5.41 -15.31 16.89
CA GLU A 28 6.74 -15.52 16.28
C GLU A 28 7.48 -14.20 16.06
N VAL A 29 6.80 -13.18 15.52
CA VAL A 29 7.39 -11.85 15.31
C VAL A 29 7.87 -11.25 16.63
N TYR A 30 7.03 -11.27 17.67
CA TYR A 30 7.39 -10.68 18.97
C TYR A 30 8.56 -11.41 19.66
N HIS A 31 8.65 -12.73 19.53
CA HIS A 31 9.70 -13.52 20.17
C HIS A 31 11.03 -13.54 19.41
N HIS A 32 10.99 -13.37 18.09
CA HIS A 32 12.15 -13.54 17.23
C HIS A 32 12.56 -12.27 16.48
N ALA A 33 11.98 -11.11 16.83
CA ALA A 33 12.45 -9.83 16.32
C ALA A 33 13.95 -9.63 16.61
N PRO A 34 14.71 -8.95 15.73
CA PRO A 34 16.08 -8.59 16.03
C PRO A 34 16.16 -7.84 17.37
N PRO A 35 17.00 -8.25 18.32
CA PRO A 35 17.08 -7.56 19.60
C PRO A 35 17.66 -6.15 19.40
N ILE A 36 17.12 -5.18 20.14
CA ILE A 36 17.77 -3.88 20.30
C ILE A 36 18.70 -4.02 21.49
N PRO A 37 20.03 -3.96 21.30
CA PRO A 37 20.99 -4.24 22.39
C PRO A 37 20.94 -3.13 23.44
N ALA A 38 21.03 -3.50 24.72
CA ALA A 38 21.18 -2.54 25.81
C ALA A 38 22.41 -1.65 25.59
N GLN A 39 23.51 -2.26 25.14
CA GLN A 39 24.72 -1.55 24.71
C GLN A 39 25.42 -2.30 23.59
N VAL A 40 26.08 -1.54 22.72
CA VAL A 40 27.12 -2.05 21.82
C VAL A 40 28.48 -1.58 22.33
N VAL A 41 29.38 -2.51 22.62
CA VAL A 41 30.71 -2.20 23.15
C VAL A 41 31.81 -2.74 22.28
N THR A 42 32.98 -2.10 22.28
CA THR A 42 34.17 -2.65 21.62
C THR A 42 34.83 -3.73 22.47
N THR A 43 35.71 -4.51 21.85
CA THR A 43 36.59 -5.47 22.56
C THR A 43 37.46 -4.81 23.62
N SER A 44 37.80 -3.52 23.47
CA SER A 44 38.48 -2.70 24.47
C SER A 44 37.58 -2.12 25.57
N GLY A 45 36.27 -2.36 25.51
CA GLY A 45 35.27 -1.91 26.50
C GLY A 45 34.72 -0.50 26.29
N LYS A 46 34.98 0.14 25.14
CA LYS A 46 34.40 1.44 24.79
C LYS A 46 32.95 1.26 24.32
N VAL A 47 32.02 2.04 24.83
CA VAL A 47 30.62 2.07 24.37
C VAL A 47 30.57 2.74 22.99
N VAL A 48 29.92 2.08 22.04
CA VAL A 48 29.67 2.58 20.68
C VAL A 48 28.28 3.23 20.63
N THR A 49 27.24 2.53 21.07
CA THR A 49 25.85 3.02 21.15
C THR A 49 25.05 2.26 22.24
N THR A 50 23.87 2.75 22.56
CA THR A 50 22.96 2.17 23.56
C THR A 50 21.56 2.01 22.99
N GLU A 51 20.70 1.19 23.65
CA GLU A 51 19.29 1.02 23.31
C GLU A 51 18.57 2.36 23.17
N THR A 52 18.74 3.27 24.14
CA THR A 52 18.12 4.59 24.12
C THR A 52 18.54 5.38 22.86
N GLN A 53 19.82 5.34 22.51
CA GLN A 53 20.35 6.05 21.33
C GLN A 53 19.80 5.48 20.01
N ILE A 54 19.67 4.16 19.92
CA ILE A 54 19.07 3.50 18.74
C ILE A 54 17.59 3.88 18.61
N LEU A 55 16.83 3.86 19.71
CA LEU A 55 15.41 4.22 19.71
C LEU A 55 15.17 5.72 19.47
N ASP A 56 16.03 6.59 19.98
CA ASP A 56 16.00 8.02 19.69
C ASP A 56 16.34 8.27 18.19
N GLY A 57 17.22 7.43 17.62
CA GLY A 57 17.53 7.43 16.21
C GLY A 57 16.32 7.05 15.35
N GLN A 58 15.52 6.07 15.78
CA GLN A 58 14.25 5.75 15.12
C GLN A 58 13.29 6.95 15.15
N SER A 59 13.17 7.66 16.26
CA SER A 59 12.36 8.87 16.37
C SER A 59 12.89 10.01 15.49
N ALA A 60 14.22 10.20 15.41
CA ALA A 60 14.83 11.17 14.53
C ALA A 60 14.54 10.84 13.03
N TRP A 61 14.64 9.56 12.64
CA TRP A 61 14.28 9.09 11.32
C TRP A 61 12.80 9.36 10.99
N GLN A 62 11.89 9.09 11.93
CA GLN A 62 10.46 9.37 11.76
C GLN A 62 10.20 10.88 11.53
N SER A 63 10.86 11.75 12.29
CA SER A 63 10.69 13.21 12.19
C SER A 63 11.18 13.78 10.87
N ALA A 64 12.18 13.16 10.24
CA ALA A 64 12.68 13.53 8.91
C ALA A 64 11.72 13.12 7.76
N GLY A 65 10.71 12.32 8.04
CA GLY A 65 9.79 11.75 7.06
C GLY A 65 9.93 10.23 6.89
N GLY A 66 10.84 9.59 7.62
CA GLY A 66 10.97 8.14 7.68
C GLY A 66 11.14 7.48 6.31
N MET A 67 10.29 6.51 6.00
CA MET A 67 10.27 5.77 4.72
C MET A 67 10.03 6.66 3.49
N THR A 68 9.64 7.93 3.64
CA THR A 68 9.46 8.83 2.50
C THR A 68 10.74 9.55 2.08
N VAL A 69 11.79 9.56 2.90
CA VAL A 69 13.11 10.07 2.55
C VAL A 69 13.92 9.04 1.76
N GLY A 70 13.89 7.79 2.20
CA GLY A 70 14.49 6.62 1.55
C GLY A 70 13.82 5.37 2.07
N SER A 71 14.28 4.18 1.71
CA SER A 71 13.73 2.95 2.28
C SER A 71 14.57 2.42 3.44
N ILE A 72 13.94 1.58 4.27
CA ILE A 72 14.61 0.83 5.33
C ILE A 72 14.06 -0.60 5.30
N LEU A 73 14.93 -1.59 5.40
CA LEU A 73 14.55 -2.99 5.20
C LEU A 73 13.75 -3.22 3.91
N GLY A 74 14.02 -2.45 2.85
CA GLY A 74 13.38 -2.52 1.56
C GLY A 74 12.00 -1.84 1.46
N HIS A 75 11.50 -1.22 2.52
CA HIS A 75 10.21 -0.52 2.53
C HIS A 75 10.40 0.99 2.54
N GLY A 76 9.76 1.69 1.60
CA GLY A 76 9.78 3.15 1.51
C GLY A 76 10.01 3.70 0.11
N ALA A 77 10.53 4.93 0.04
CA ALA A 77 10.79 5.66 -1.21
C ALA A 77 11.94 5.04 -2.00
N TYR A 78 11.88 5.20 -3.33
CA TYR A 78 12.83 4.59 -4.27
C TYR A 78 13.86 5.57 -4.84
N GLN A 79 13.79 6.86 -4.48
CA GLN A 79 14.70 7.87 -5.02
C GLN A 79 16.04 7.93 -4.28
N ALA A 80 16.01 7.96 -2.96
CA ALA A 80 17.19 7.80 -2.14
C ALA A 80 17.53 6.32 -1.92
N PRO A 81 18.70 5.96 -1.41
CA PRO A 81 19.07 4.57 -1.10
C PRO A 81 18.11 3.86 -0.14
N ASP A 82 18.25 2.53 -0.08
CA ASP A 82 17.82 1.79 1.10
C ASP A 82 18.89 1.96 2.18
N TRP A 83 18.51 2.56 3.31
CA TRP A 83 19.48 2.93 4.35
C TRP A 83 20.09 1.73 5.04
N THR A 84 19.40 0.58 5.08
CA THR A 84 19.96 -0.67 5.58
C THR A 84 21.06 -1.19 4.65
N ALA A 85 20.77 -1.25 3.34
CA ALA A 85 21.71 -1.77 2.34
C ALA A 85 22.90 -0.84 2.11
N ASP A 86 22.65 0.48 2.04
CA ASP A 86 23.70 1.48 1.82
C ASP A 86 24.64 1.59 3.03
N TRP A 87 24.07 1.61 4.25
CA TRP A 87 24.90 1.58 5.47
C TRP A 87 25.78 0.33 5.51
N LEU A 88 25.16 -0.83 5.32
CA LEU A 88 25.88 -2.10 5.38
C LEU A 88 27.07 -2.09 4.42
N HIS A 89 26.86 -1.77 3.15
CA HIS A 89 27.93 -1.75 2.16
C HIS A 89 29.06 -0.76 2.51
N ARG A 90 28.72 0.44 2.99
CA ARG A 90 29.69 1.46 3.40
C ARG A 90 30.52 1.01 4.59
N GLU A 91 29.88 0.42 5.62
CA GLU A 91 30.57 -0.09 6.80
C GLU A 91 31.53 -1.22 6.45
N LEU A 92 31.10 -2.17 5.57
CA LEU A 92 31.94 -3.27 5.09
C LEU A 92 33.14 -2.76 4.31
N THR A 93 32.94 -1.81 3.41
CA THR A 93 34.03 -1.23 2.61
C THR A 93 35.02 -0.45 3.50
N ALA A 94 34.51 0.33 4.46
CA ALA A 94 35.34 1.03 5.43
C ALA A 94 36.20 0.04 6.27
N TRP A 95 35.58 -1.06 6.72
CA TRP A 95 36.31 -2.11 7.45
C TRP A 95 37.42 -2.73 6.60
N LEU A 96 37.14 -3.03 5.32
CA LEU A 96 38.15 -3.60 4.39
C LEU A 96 39.32 -2.63 4.16
N ASP A 97 39.02 -1.36 3.95
CA ASP A 97 40.09 -0.35 3.77
C ASP A 97 40.93 -0.15 5.04
N LEU A 98 40.29 -0.13 6.23
CA LEU A 98 41.02 -0.08 7.51
C LEU A 98 41.92 -1.31 7.70
N ALA A 99 41.38 -2.50 7.41
CA ALA A 99 42.18 -3.74 7.53
C ALA A 99 43.34 -3.80 6.54
N ALA A 100 43.12 -3.36 5.31
CA ALA A 100 44.13 -3.29 4.27
C ALA A 100 45.24 -2.27 4.61
N GLN A 101 44.86 -1.10 5.11
CA GLN A 101 45.80 -0.06 5.53
C GLN A 101 46.64 -0.51 6.72
N GLU A 102 46.02 -1.18 7.71
CA GLU A 102 46.73 -1.68 8.90
C GLU A 102 47.73 -2.81 8.55
N GLN A 103 47.33 -3.72 7.67
CA GLN A 103 48.13 -4.92 7.36
C GLN A 103 49.12 -4.73 6.22
N TYR A 104 48.78 -3.91 5.20
CA TYR A 104 49.56 -3.80 3.95
C TYR A 104 49.95 -2.34 3.63
N GLY A 105 49.48 -1.35 4.36
CA GLY A 105 49.80 0.06 4.12
C GLY A 105 49.18 0.66 2.86
N MET A 106 48.12 0.01 2.29
CA MET A 106 47.45 0.46 1.07
C MET A 106 45.97 0.21 1.14
N LYS A 107 45.20 0.74 0.16
CA LYS A 107 43.74 0.53 0.09
C LYS A 107 43.39 -0.90 -0.32
N PHE A 108 42.24 -1.40 0.10
CA PHE A 108 41.79 -2.75 -0.24
C PHE A 108 41.73 -2.99 -1.77
N SER A 109 41.27 -2.01 -2.56
CA SER A 109 41.21 -2.11 -4.03
C SER A 109 42.57 -2.23 -4.73
N GLN A 110 43.67 -1.95 -4.04
CA GLN A 110 45.04 -2.01 -4.56
C GLN A 110 45.75 -3.31 -4.22
N LEU A 111 45.14 -4.16 -3.40
CA LEU A 111 45.68 -5.46 -3.02
C LEU A 111 45.55 -6.48 -4.14
N ASP A 112 46.44 -7.48 -4.14
CA ASP A 112 46.29 -8.66 -4.99
C ASP A 112 45.05 -9.50 -4.58
N ALA A 113 44.66 -10.43 -5.46
CA ALA A 113 43.43 -11.22 -5.28
C ALA A 113 43.49 -12.11 -4.01
N ASP A 114 44.66 -12.64 -3.64
CA ASP A 114 44.78 -13.51 -2.46
C ASP A 114 44.64 -12.71 -1.17
N ALA A 115 45.26 -11.54 -1.09
CA ALA A 115 45.09 -10.62 0.04
C ALA A 115 43.65 -10.10 0.16
N GLN A 116 43.03 -9.76 -0.96
CA GLN A 116 41.59 -9.37 -0.97
C GLN A 116 40.73 -10.51 -0.45
N ALA A 117 40.86 -11.73 -0.97
CA ALA A 117 40.09 -12.89 -0.53
C ALA A 117 40.28 -13.20 0.97
N SER A 118 41.54 -13.07 1.46
CA SER A 118 41.84 -13.26 2.88
C SER A 118 41.09 -12.25 3.78
N LEU A 119 41.09 -10.96 3.39
CA LEU A 119 40.39 -9.93 4.15
C LEU A 119 38.86 -10.08 4.06
N GLN A 120 38.32 -10.42 2.90
CA GLN A 120 36.88 -10.70 2.74
C GLN A 120 36.44 -11.88 3.61
N ARG A 121 37.22 -12.96 3.69
CA ARG A 121 36.89 -14.08 4.59
C ARG A 121 36.82 -13.62 6.04
N ARG A 122 37.78 -12.82 6.52
CA ARG A 122 37.82 -12.29 7.89
C ARG A 122 36.66 -11.33 8.15
N LEU A 123 36.33 -10.47 7.18
CA LEU A 123 35.18 -9.60 7.22
C LEU A 123 33.89 -10.41 7.43
N LYS A 124 33.67 -11.41 6.58
CA LYS A 124 32.49 -12.29 6.69
C LYS A 124 32.41 -12.98 8.05
N GLU A 125 33.51 -13.58 8.52
CA GLU A 125 33.58 -14.25 9.82
C GLU A 125 33.23 -13.30 10.97
N GLU A 126 33.63 -12.03 10.90
CA GLU A 126 33.35 -11.04 11.95
C GLU A 126 31.89 -10.57 11.89
N TYR A 127 31.37 -10.23 10.72
CA TYR A 127 30.04 -9.63 10.58
C TYR A 127 28.90 -10.63 10.75
N ARG A 128 29.10 -11.89 10.29
CA ARG A 128 28.11 -12.96 10.43
C ARG A 128 28.00 -13.48 11.84
N LYS A 129 29.08 -13.40 12.61
CA LYS A 129 29.12 -13.89 13.99
C LYS A 129 28.18 -13.09 14.89
N ASN A 130 27.20 -13.77 15.51
CA ASN A 130 26.35 -13.18 16.50
C ASN A 130 27.11 -13.05 17.84
N THR A 131 27.35 -11.84 18.26
CA THR A 131 28.01 -11.51 19.55
C THR A 131 27.05 -10.94 20.57
N TYR A 132 25.73 -11.01 20.32
CA TYR A 132 24.71 -10.60 21.26
C TYR A 132 24.61 -11.60 22.42
N ASP A 133 24.82 -11.11 23.61
CA ASP A 133 24.63 -11.88 24.83
C ASP A 133 23.22 -11.58 25.41
N ALA A 134 22.33 -12.55 25.35
CA ALA A 134 20.96 -12.41 25.82
C ALA A 134 20.81 -12.18 27.32
N ALA A 135 21.84 -12.56 28.14
CA ALA A 135 21.80 -12.37 29.58
C ALA A 135 22.11 -10.92 29.97
N THR A 136 22.97 -10.26 29.23
CA THR A 136 23.40 -8.87 29.51
C THR A 136 22.79 -7.84 28.55
N GLY A 137 22.25 -8.29 27.43
CA GLY A 137 21.76 -7.43 26.35
C GLY A 137 22.90 -6.72 25.58
N VAL A 138 24.14 -7.19 25.68
CA VAL A 138 25.32 -6.53 25.10
C VAL A 138 25.72 -7.17 23.79
N VAL A 139 26.02 -6.34 22.78
CA VAL A 139 26.71 -6.74 21.54
C VAL A 139 28.16 -6.29 21.62
N THR A 140 29.10 -7.20 21.31
CA THR A 140 30.53 -6.86 21.28
C THR A 140 31.01 -6.80 19.83
N VAL A 141 31.66 -5.69 19.44
CA VAL A 141 32.27 -5.47 18.11
C VAL A 141 33.78 -5.28 18.24
N SER A 142 34.55 -5.51 17.19
CA SER A 142 36.00 -5.20 17.19
C SER A 142 36.23 -3.69 17.21
N ASP A 143 37.40 -3.25 17.70
CA ASP A 143 37.79 -1.84 17.63
C ASP A 143 37.84 -1.32 16.19
N ARG A 144 38.22 -2.19 15.22
CA ARG A 144 38.20 -1.87 13.78
C ARG A 144 36.79 -1.67 13.27
N ARG A 145 35.83 -2.53 13.64
CA ARG A 145 34.44 -2.36 13.28
C ARG A 145 33.86 -1.07 13.88
N ALA A 146 34.20 -0.74 15.12
CA ALA A 146 33.81 0.53 15.71
C ALA A 146 34.35 1.75 14.94
N GLN A 147 35.58 1.68 14.38
CA GLN A 147 36.11 2.73 13.52
C GLN A 147 35.35 2.79 12.17
N ALA A 148 35.01 1.67 11.57
CA ALA A 148 34.21 1.61 10.34
C ALA A 148 32.80 2.22 10.56
N ILE A 149 32.13 1.88 11.68
CA ILE A 149 30.87 2.48 12.10
C ILE A 149 31.00 4.00 12.20
N ALA A 150 32.05 4.51 12.87
CA ALA A 150 32.27 5.95 13.04
C ALA A 150 32.51 6.68 11.70
N GLN A 151 33.24 6.06 10.76
CA GLN A 151 33.44 6.63 9.42
C GLN A 151 32.13 6.67 8.63
N THR A 152 31.32 5.62 8.72
CA THR A 152 30.00 5.55 8.07
C THR A 152 29.05 6.58 8.67
N ALA A 153 29.01 6.70 10.01
CA ALA A 153 28.20 7.72 10.69
C ALA A 153 28.56 9.15 10.25
N ALA A 154 29.85 9.45 10.05
CA ALA A 154 30.30 10.75 9.56
C ALA A 154 29.81 11.07 8.14
N TYR A 155 29.62 10.06 7.28
CA TYR A 155 28.99 10.26 5.97
C TYR A 155 27.52 10.66 6.11
N TYR A 156 26.77 9.99 6.98
CA TYR A 156 25.34 10.31 7.18
C TYR A 156 25.11 11.63 7.92
N ASP A 157 26.04 12.02 8.82
CA ASP A 157 25.99 13.36 9.44
C ASP A 157 26.06 14.46 8.37
N LYS A 158 26.96 14.32 7.40
CA LYS A 158 27.08 15.26 6.27
C LYS A 158 25.89 15.19 5.33
N LEU A 159 25.39 14.00 4.99
CA LEU A 159 24.30 13.80 4.03
C LEU A 159 22.98 14.37 4.54
N PHE A 160 22.64 14.15 5.82
CA PHE A 160 21.39 14.62 6.42
C PHE A 160 21.48 16.06 6.96
N GLY A 161 22.67 16.65 7.01
CA GLY A 161 22.93 18.05 7.33
C GLY A 161 22.98 18.93 6.08
N ASP A 162 23.78 20.00 6.19
CA ASP A 162 23.97 21.02 5.16
C ASP A 162 25.39 21.06 4.56
N ASP A 163 26.21 20.02 4.78
CA ASP A 163 27.60 19.97 4.27
C ASP A 163 27.61 20.11 2.74
N ALA A 164 28.31 21.13 2.24
CA ALA A 164 28.36 21.45 0.81
C ALA A 164 28.92 20.32 -0.07
N SER A 165 29.77 19.42 0.48
CA SER A 165 30.31 18.29 -0.26
C SER A 165 29.24 17.24 -0.62
N MET A 166 28.07 17.28 0.04
CA MET A 166 26.94 16.36 -0.19
C MET A 166 25.81 17.00 -0.99
N HIS A 167 25.97 18.22 -1.48
CA HIS A 167 24.93 18.93 -2.22
C HIS A 167 24.42 18.14 -3.44
N GLU A 168 25.33 17.60 -4.27
CA GLU A 168 24.94 16.80 -5.44
C GLU A 168 24.26 15.51 -5.06
N SER A 169 24.75 14.78 -4.05
CA SER A 169 24.11 13.55 -3.57
C SER A 169 22.70 13.83 -3.03
N ARG A 170 22.50 14.91 -2.25
CA ARG A 170 21.17 15.31 -1.82
C ARG A 170 20.25 15.63 -3.01
N ARG A 171 20.77 16.32 -4.04
CA ARG A 171 20.03 16.62 -5.26
C ARG A 171 19.59 15.33 -5.96
N HIS A 172 20.50 14.37 -6.15
CA HIS A 172 20.21 13.09 -6.80
C HIS A 172 19.26 12.20 -5.98
N PHE A 173 19.32 12.28 -4.67
CA PHE A 173 18.42 11.56 -3.76
C PHE A 173 17.09 12.28 -3.49
N ALA A 174 16.87 13.45 -4.08
CA ALA A 174 15.73 14.32 -3.82
C ALA A 174 15.56 14.68 -2.32
N MET A 175 16.67 14.79 -1.60
CA MET A 175 16.69 15.20 -0.19
C MET A 175 16.89 16.72 -0.11
N LYS A 176 16.11 17.39 0.76
CA LYS A 176 16.31 18.82 1.02
C LYS A 176 17.63 19.03 1.76
N GLU A 177 18.22 20.24 1.60
CA GLU A 177 19.31 20.67 2.46
C GLU A 177 18.86 20.65 3.92
N ASP A 178 19.74 20.20 4.79
CA ASP A 178 19.48 20.15 6.23
C ASP A 178 18.23 19.33 6.57
N THR A 179 18.17 18.12 6.05
CA THR A 179 17.03 17.17 6.27
C THR A 179 16.80 16.91 7.77
N LEU A 180 17.88 16.89 8.58
CA LEU A 180 17.88 16.89 10.04
C LEU A 180 18.81 17.98 10.58
N PRO A 181 18.28 19.12 11.05
CA PRO A 181 19.09 20.26 11.49
C PRO A 181 19.97 19.95 12.71
N SER A 182 19.49 19.16 13.65
CA SER A 182 20.22 18.83 14.86
C SER A 182 21.34 17.82 14.61
N GLN A 183 22.58 18.17 14.92
CA GLN A 183 23.71 17.24 14.87
C GLN A 183 23.51 16.03 15.79
N GLU A 184 22.91 16.26 16.97
CA GLU A 184 22.58 15.16 17.88
C GLU A 184 21.56 14.21 17.22
N ALA A 185 20.51 14.71 16.60
CA ALA A 185 19.53 13.90 15.89
C ALA A 185 20.17 13.10 14.74
N ARG A 186 21.13 13.68 14.00
CA ARG A 186 21.89 12.96 12.97
C ARG A 186 22.78 11.86 13.53
N ALA A 187 23.41 12.10 14.69
CA ALA A 187 24.19 11.07 15.37
C ALA A 187 23.28 9.91 15.84
N ARG A 188 22.08 10.20 16.39
CA ARG A 188 21.10 9.17 16.77
C ARG A 188 20.58 8.42 15.54
N LEU A 189 20.28 9.12 14.44
CA LEU A 189 19.92 8.49 13.15
C LEU A 189 20.95 7.45 12.72
N ALA A 190 22.23 7.78 12.82
CA ALA A 190 23.33 6.87 12.50
C ALA A 190 23.32 5.61 13.41
N ASP A 191 23.01 5.76 14.72
CA ASP A 191 22.86 4.63 15.64
C ASP A 191 21.73 3.66 15.18
N PHE A 192 20.60 4.22 14.70
CA PHE A 192 19.49 3.42 14.20
C PHE A 192 19.82 2.71 12.87
N PHE A 193 20.44 3.40 11.93
CA PHE A 193 20.85 2.79 10.67
C PHE A 193 21.91 1.70 10.88
N PHE A 194 22.87 1.92 11.77
CA PHE A 194 23.81 0.89 12.19
C PHE A 194 23.08 -0.37 12.71
N TRP A 195 22.09 -0.20 13.60
CA TRP A 195 21.36 -1.33 14.17
C TRP A 195 20.60 -2.11 13.08
N THR A 196 19.98 -1.46 12.11
CA THR A 196 19.30 -2.16 11.01
C THR A 196 20.28 -2.92 10.13
N ALA A 197 21.46 -2.35 9.85
CA ALA A 197 22.53 -3.01 9.11
C ALA A 197 23.17 -4.16 9.91
N TRP A 198 23.31 -4.02 11.24
CA TRP A 198 23.73 -5.10 12.12
C TRP A 198 22.76 -6.30 12.04
N ALA A 199 21.47 -6.06 12.13
CA ALA A 199 20.47 -7.10 11.98
C ALA A 199 20.49 -7.77 10.58
N ALA A 200 20.84 -7.02 9.54
CA ALA A 200 20.97 -7.52 8.17
C ALA A 200 22.25 -8.33 7.92
N ALA A 201 23.28 -8.14 8.73
CA ALA A 201 24.57 -8.81 8.60
C ALA A 201 24.76 -10.01 9.54
N THR A 202 24.11 -10.01 10.71
CA THR A 202 24.40 -10.94 11.81
C THR A 202 23.48 -12.15 11.75
N ASP A 203 24.04 -13.35 11.86
CA ASP A 203 23.29 -14.60 11.89
C ASP A 203 22.40 -14.69 13.13
N ARG A 204 21.20 -15.24 12.97
CA ARG A 204 20.37 -15.62 14.10
C ARG A 204 21.05 -16.69 14.97
N PRO A 205 20.77 -16.75 16.27
CA PRO A 205 21.21 -17.88 17.06
C PRO A 205 20.81 -19.21 16.40
N ASP A 206 21.74 -20.16 16.38
CA ASP A 206 21.56 -21.51 15.83
C ASP A 206 21.12 -21.56 14.35
N SER A 207 21.43 -20.53 13.56
CA SER A 207 21.09 -20.40 12.15
C SER A 207 22.29 -19.93 11.33
N VAL A 208 22.26 -20.21 10.03
CA VAL A 208 23.18 -19.65 9.02
C VAL A 208 22.55 -18.52 8.22
N ALA A 209 21.37 -18.06 8.65
CA ALA A 209 20.68 -16.92 8.07
C ALA A 209 20.68 -15.74 9.05
N THR A 210 20.82 -14.54 8.52
CA THR A 210 20.73 -13.30 9.30
C THR A 210 19.33 -13.06 9.86
N TYR A 211 19.17 -12.07 10.73
CA TYR A 211 17.85 -11.69 11.24
C TYR A 211 16.87 -11.27 10.12
N THR A 212 17.38 -10.89 8.95
CA THR A 212 16.61 -10.51 7.76
C THR A 212 16.62 -11.58 6.66
N ASN A 213 16.87 -12.85 6.97
CA ASN A 213 16.97 -13.94 6.00
C ASN A 213 17.97 -13.63 4.85
N ASN A 214 19.15 -13.11 5.21
CA ASN A 214 20.24 -12.70 4.33
C ASN A 214 19.93 -11.53 3.38
N TRP A 215 18.82 -10.80 3.57
CA TRP A 215 18.59 -9.56 2.83
C TRP A 215 19.32 -8.39 3.54
N PRO A 216 19.87 -7.40 2.83
CA PRO A 216 19.95 -7.24 1.36
C PRO A 216 21.00 -8.13 0.72
N HIS A 217 20.92 -8.29 -0.61
CA HIS A 217 21.99 -8.95 -1.36
C HIS A 217 23.31 -8.18 -1.25
N GLU A 218 24.29 -8.77 -0.56
CA GLU A 218 25.61 -8.19 -0.30
C GLU A 218 26.69 -9.30 -0.37
N PRO A 219 27.35 -9.44 -1.54
CA PRO A 219 28.31 -10.51 -1.74
C PRO A 219 29.51 -10.49 -0.80
N LEU A 220 29.89 -9.32 -0.25
CA LEU A 220 31.08 -9.20 0.64
C LEU A 220 30.96 -10.05 1.91
N ILE A 221 29.74 -10.35 2.35
CA ILE A 221 29.48 -11.17 3.55
C ILE A 221 28.62 -12.40 3.26
N ASP A 222 28.51 -12.80 1.98
CA ASP A 222 27.65 -13.89 1.52
C ASP A 222 26.18 -13.73 1.93
N ASN A 223 25.67 -12.50 1.95
CA ASN A 223 24.23 -12.28 1.95
C ASN A 223 23.70 -12.65 0.57
N VAL A 224 23.36 -13.92 0.42
CA VAL A 224 22.76 -14.53 -0.77
C VAL A 224 21.44 -15.19 -0.37
N PRO A 225 20.51 -15.45 -1.31
CA PRO A 225 19.26 -16.12 -0.99
C PRO A 225 19.50 -17.44 -0.26
N THR A 226 18.74 -17.69 0.79
CA THR A 226 18.80 -18.96 1.51
C THR A 226 18.13 -20.08 0.72
N ALA A 227 18.37 -21.34 1.06
CA ALA A 227 17.69 -22.47 0.45
C ALA A 227 16.16 -22.36 0.61
N GLU A 228 15.69 -21.83 1.74
CA GLU A 228 14.30 -21.60 2.04
C GLU A 228 13.66 -20.61 1.08
N ASN A 229 14.37 -19.54 0.69
CA ASN A 229 13.87 -18.59 -0.32
C ASN A 229 13.54 -19.32 -1.64
N VAL A 230 14.39 -20.25 -2.05
CA VAL A 230 14.20 -21.04 -3.29
C VAL A 230 13.05 -22.05 -3.11
N ILE A 231 13.05 -22.82 -2.03
CA ILE A 231 12.06 -23.87 -1.76
C ILE A 231 10.66 -23.25 -1.70
N TRP A 232 10.46 -22.19 -0.92
CA TRP A 232 9.14 -21.56 -0.76
C TRP A 232 8.70 -20.77 -2.00
N SER A 233 9.63 -20.32 -2.84
CA SER A 233 9.29 -19.79 -4.16
C SER A 233 8.74 -20.86 -5.10
N ILE A 234 9.39 -22.03 -5.15
CA ILE A 234 8.91 -23.17 -5.93
C ILE A 234 7.54 -23.62 -5.41
N MET A 235 7.40 -23.73 -4.08
CA MET A 235 6.13 -24.11 -3.45
C MET A 235 5.02 -23.11 -3.74
N SER A 236 5.28 -21.80 -3.73
CA SER A 236 4.27 -20.79 -4.09
C SER A 236 3.77 -20.95 -5.53
N VAL A 237 4.66 -21.23 -6.48
CA VAL A 237 4.31 -21.52 -7.89
C VAL A 237 3.46 -22.78 -8.00
N ILE A 238 3.84 -23.87 -7.32
CA ILE A 238 3.09 -25.13 -7.30
C ILE A 238 1.68 -24.90 -6.72
N ILE A 239 1.58 -24.17 -5.60
CA ILE A 239 0.32 -23.84 -4.93
C ILE A 239 -0.57 -22.99 -5.84
N LEU A 240 -0.01 -21.99 -6.54
CA LEU A 240 -0.73 -21.17 -7.51
C LEU A 240 -1.34 -22.05 -8.63
N ILE A 241 -0.51 -22.88 -9.26
CA ILE A 241 -0.95 -23.73 -10.37
C ILE A 241 -2.02 -24.72 -9.89
N ALA A 242 -1.80 -25.36 -8.74
CA ALA A 242 -2.77 -26.28 -8.14
C ALA A 242 -4.07 -25.58 -7.76
N GLY A 243 -3.99 -24.37 -7.17
CA GLY A 243 -5.14 -23.55 -6.78
C GLY A 243 -5.98 -23.13 -7.99
N VAL A 244 -5.34 -22.61 -9.04
CA VAL A 244 -6.02 -22.26 -10.30
C VAL A 244 -6.64 -23.51 -10.96
N GLY A 245 -5.90 -24.62 -11.02
CA GLY A 245 -6.41 -25.87 -11.55
C GLY A 245 -7.63 -26.39 -10.79
N LEU A 246 -7.58 -26.38 -9.47
CA LEU A 246 -8.70 -26.76 -8.61
C LEU A 246 -9.91 -25.84 -8.78
N LEU A 247 -9.68 -24.54 -8.89
CA LEU A 247 -10.74 -23.55 -9.10
C LEU A 247 -11.43 -23.76 -10.44
N VAL A 248 -10.66 -23.93 -11.53
CA VAL A 248 -11.19 -24.19 -12.88
C VAL A 248 -11.95 -25.51 -12.91
N TRP A 249 -11.42 -26.57 -12.27
CA TRP A 249 -12.10 -27.85 -12.13
C TRP A 249 -13.43 -27.69 -11.36
N ALA A 250 -13.42 -27.04 -10.20
CA ALA A 250 -14.62 -26.81 -9.40
C ALA A 250 -15.65 -25.99 -10.17
N TRP A 251 -15.21 -24.94 -10.86
CA TRP A 251 -16.06 -24.10 -11.71
C TRP A 251 -16.70 -24.90 -12.85
N ALA A 252 -15.93 -25.74 -13.56
CA ALA A 252 -16.45 -26.57 -14.63
C ALA A 252 -17.53 -27.56 -14.17
N PHE A 253 -17.38 -28.11 -12.93
CA PHE A 253 -18.35 -29.03 -12.35
C PHE A 253 -19.57 -28.37 -11.73
N THR A 254 -19.41 -27.15 -11.21
CA THR A 254 -20.48 -26.46 -10.48
C THR A 254 -21.24 -25.48 -11.33
N ARG A 255 -20.70 -25.12 -12.50
CA ARG A 255 -21.33 -24.18 -13.43
C ARG A 255 -22.67 -24.76 -13.90
N LYS A 256 -23.76 -24.29 -13.27
CA LYS A 256 -25.09 -24.40 -13.80
C LYS A 256 -25.41 -23.08 -14.50
N GLU A 257 -25.88 -23.13 -15.72
CA GLU A 257 -26.50 -21.96 -16.35
C GLU A 257 -27.63 -21.49 -15.41
N HIS A 258 -27.38 -20.41 -14.72
CA HIS A 258 -28.44 -19.76 -13.96
C HIS A 258 -29.19 -18.87 -14.94
N ASP A 259 -30.41 -19.25 -15.24
CA ASP A 259 -31.34 -18.36 -15.91
C ASP A 259 -31.71 -17.26 -14.89
N ASP A 260 -31.06 -16.11 -15.00
CA ASP A 260 -31.33 -14.94 -14.14
C ASP A 260 -32.68 -14.27 -14.45
N GLY A 261 -33.44 -14.82 -15.40
CA GLY A 261 -34.69 -14.27 -15.86
C GLY A 261 -34.52 -12.97 -16.66
N PRO A 262 -35.61 -12.39 -17.19
CA PRO A 262 -35.54 -11.11 -17.90
C PRO A 262 -35.23 -9.97 -16.95
N ALA A 263 -34.36 -9.05 -17.37
CA ALA A 263 -34.10 -7.83 -16.61
C ALA A 263 -35.38 -6.97 -16.46
N PRO A 264 -35.52 -6.22 -15.33
CA PRO A 264 -36.69 -5.35 -15.12
C PRO A 264 -36.81 -4.33 -16.26
N ALA A 265 -38.06 -4.01 -16.64
CA ALA A 265 -38.35 -3.03 -17.69
C ALA A 265 -37.92 -1.59 -17.35
N ARG A 266 -37.77 -1.28 -16.06
CA ARG A 266 -37.35 0.03 -15.54
C ARG A 266 -36.33 -0.17 -14.42
N ASP A 267 -35.44 0.80 -14.25
CA ASP A 267 -34.46 0.82 -13.18
C ASP A 267 -35.15 0.79 -11.80
N PRO A 268 -34.99 -0.30 -11.00
CA PRO A 268 -35.66 -0.44 -9.70
C PRO A 268 -35.20 0.59 -8.66
N ILE A 269 -33.92 1.04 -8.72
CA ILE A 269 -33.39 2.00 -7.76
C ILE A 269 -34.01 3.38 -7.98
N LEU A 270 -34.25 3.80 -9.22
CA LEU A 270 -34.93 5.06 -9.52
C LEU A 270 -36.39 5.10 -9.06
N GLN A 271 -37.01 3.94 -8.77
CA GLN A 271 -38.36 3.87 -8.22
C GLN A 271 -38.37 4.11 -6.69
N ILE A 272 -37.21 4.08 -6.04
CA ILE A 272 -37.04 4.35 -4.61
C ILE A 272 -36.86 5.86 -4.41
N PRO A 273 -37.65 6.53 -3.56
CA PRO A 273 -37.51 7.96 -3.30
C PRO A 273 -36.13 8.29 -2.76
N LEU A 274 -35.45 9.27 -3.36
CA LEU A 274 -34.13 9.76 -2.93
C LEU A 274 -34.27 10.48 -1.58
N THR A 275 -33.54 10.00 -0.57
CA THR A 275 -33.61 10.54 0.78
C THR A 275 -32.73 11.79 0.97
N ALA A 276 -32.91 12.48 2.13
CA ALA A 276 -32.08 13.64 2.45
C ALA A 276 -30.62 13.29 2.71
N SER A 277 -30.34 12.12 3.29
CA SER A 277 -28.96 11.65 3.50
C SER A 277 -28.26 11.35 2.18
N GLN A 278 -28.96 10.70 1.25
CA GLN A 278 -28.42 10.40 -0.09
C GLN A 278 -28.11 11.68 -0.88
N ARG A 279 -29.02 12.68 -0.87
CA ARG A 279 -28.74 14.00 -1.46
C ARG A 279 -27.51 14.67 -0.88
N GLY A 280 -27.26 14.49 0.43
CA GLY A 280 -26.07 14.99 1.12
C GLY A 280 -24.75 14.41 0.65
N LEU A 281 -24.75 13.27 -0.08
CA LEU A 281 -23.52 12.62 -0.58
C LEU A 281 -22.85 13.39 -1.72
N GLY A 282 -23.55 14.34 -2.39
CA GLY A 282 -22.93 15.13 -3.45
C GLY A 282 -21.61 15.80 -3.05
N LYS A 283 -21.47 16.26 -1.80
CA LYS A 283 -20.23 16.85 -1.28
C LYS A 283 -19.09 15.81 -1.12
N TYR A 284 -19.42 14.54 -0.82
CA TYR A 284 -18.43 13.45 -0.80
C TYR A 284 -17.92 13.17 -2.20
N LEU A 285 -18.81 13.12 -3.20
CA LEU A 285 -18.42 12.91 -4.60
C LEU A 285 -17.54 14.04 -5.11
N PHE A 286 -17.84 15.29 -4.72
CA PHE A 286 -16.96 16.44 -5.00
C PHE A 286 -15.57 16.27 -4.36
N LEU A 287 -15.52 15.89 -3.07
CA LEU A 287 -14.27 15.66 -2.36
C LEU A 287 -13.43 14.55 -3.00
N VAL A 288 -14.08 13.45 -3.42
CA VAL A 288 -13.39 12.36 -4.13
C VAL A 288 -12.65 12.88 -5.36
N VAL A 289 -13.33 13.60 -6.25
CA VAL A 289 -12.69 14.07 -7.49
C VAL A 289 -11.72 15.22 -7.25
N ALA A 290 -11.93 16.04 -6.23
CA ALA A 290 -11.00 17.10 -5.85
C ALA A 290 -9.69 16.55 -5.31
N LEU A 291 -9.74 15.59 -4.37
CA LEU A 291 -8.55 14.92 -3.84
C LEU A 291 -7.87 14.04 -4.91
N PHE A 292 -8.65 13.38 -5.77
CA PHE A 292 -8.10 12.59 -6.87
C PHE A 292 -7.27 13.45 -7.82
N VAL A 293 -7.79 14.59 -8.27
CA VAL A 293 -7.05 15.49 -9.15
C VAL A 293 -5.86 16.11 -8.41
N ALA A 294 -6.01 16.52 -7.16
CA ALA A 294 -4.90 17.00 -6.34
C ALA A 294 -3.79 15.93 -6.24
N GLN A 295 -4.17 14.68 -5.98
CA GLN A 295 -3.23 13.56 -5.88
C GLN A 295 -2.49 13.30 -7.20
N ILE A 296 -3.16 13.42 -8.36
CA ILE A 296 -2.51 13.29 -9.68
C ILE A 296 -1.43 14.36 -9.86
N PHE A 297 -1.75 15.63 -9.58
CA PHE A 297 -0.78 16.73 -9.70
C PHE A 297 0.38 16.59 -8.72
N ILE A 298 0.10 16.22 -7.46
CA ILE A 298 1.14 15.95 -6.46
C ILE A 298 2.02 14.77 -6.91
N GLY A 299 1.43 13.73 -7.52
CA GLY A 299 2.14 12.58 -8.07
C GLY A 299 3.07 12.95 -9.22
N GLY A 300 2.60 13.77 -10.16
CA GLY A 300 3.42 14.34 -11.23
C GLY A 300 4.57 15.18 -10.68
N PHE A 301 4.31 16.00 -9.66
CA PHE A 301 5.33 16.79 -8.97
C PHE A 301 6.35 15.91 -8.24
N THR A 302 5.90 14.83 -7.58
CA THR A 302 6.77 13.84 -6.96
C THR A 302 7.67 13.14 -7.99
N ALA A 303 7.12 12.76 -9.14
CA ALA A 303 7.89 12.15 -10.24
C ALA A 303 8.94 13.13 -10.80
N HIS A 304 8.62 14.43 -10.85
CA HIS A 304 9.52 15.45 -11.35
C HIS A 304 10.80 15.59 -10.52
N TYR A 305 10.71 15.41 -9.20
CA TYR A 305 11.90 15.37 -8.33
C TYR A 305 12.92 14.29 -8.74
N THR A 306 12.46 13.22 -9.38
CA THR A 306 13.35 12.12 -9.78
C THR A 306 14.21 12.45 -11.02
N VAL A 307 13.90 13.51 -11.74
CA VAL A 307 14.59 13.95 -12.98
C VAL A 307 15.22 15.33 -12.85
N GLU A 308 14.54 16.32 -12.26
CA GLU A 308 15.08 17.67 -12.07
C GLU A 308 15.72 17.90 -10.70
N GLY A 309 15.56 16.98 -9.76
CA GLY A 309 16.06 17.11 -8.40
C GLY A 309 15.27 18.17 -7.62
N GLN A 310 15.96 19.02 -6.87
CA GLN A 310 15.35 19.95 -5.90
C GLN A 310 14.71 21.20 -6.51
N THR A 311 14.97 21.49 -7.77
CA THR A 311 14.41 22.65 -8.47
C THR A 311 13.32 22.21 -9.44
N PHE A 312 12.26 23.01 -9.53
CA PHE A 312 11.18 22.83 -10.47
C PHE A 312 11.14 24.01 -11.43
N TYR A 313 11.59 23.81 -12.68
CA TYR A 313 11.75 24.87 -13.68
C TYR A 313 12.51 26.11 -13.13
N GLY A 314 13.61 25.87 -12.42
CA GLY A 314 14.45 26.93 -11.83
C GLY A 314 13.93 27.50 -10.49
N ILE A 315 12.76 27.08 -10.02
CA ILE A 315 12.24 27.43 -8.69
C ILE A 315 12.73 26.37 -7.69
N ASN A 316 13.37 26.80 -6.60
CA ASN A 316 13.79 25.88 -5.53
C ASN A 316 12.57 25.44 -4.71
N ALA A 317 11.82 24.48 -5.26
CA ALA A 317 10.60 23.97 -4.67
C ALA A 317 10.84 23.14 -3.39
N SER A 318 12.02 22.54 -3.25
CA SER A 318 12.36 21.68 -2.11
C SER A 318 12.39 22.41 -0.77
N GLN A 319 12.56 23.74 -0.76
CA GLN A 319 12.51 24.53 0.47
C GLN A 319 11.14 24.49 1.15
N TRP A 320 10.06 24.46 0.35
CA TRP A 320 8.68 24.55 0.84
C TRP A 320 7.94 23.22 0.73
N LEU A 321 8.21 22.47 -0.33
CA LEU A 321 7.54 21.21 -0.66
C LEU A 321 8.59 20.13 -0.95
N PRO A 322 9.42 19.71 0.03
CA PRO A 322 10.43 18.66 -0.19
C PRO A 322 9.79 17.36 -0.66
N TYR A 323 10.55 16.55 -1.38
CA TYR A 323 10.11 15.25 -1.93
C TYR A 323 9.40 14.37 -0.89
N SER A 324 9.94 14.27 0.32
CA SER A 324 9.33 13.49 1.40
C SER A 324 7.91 13.95 1.73
N LEU A 325 7.66 15.25 1.73
CA LEU A 325 6.33 15.82 2.00
C LEU A 325 5.35 15.55 0.86
N VAL A 326 5.75 15.87 -0.39
CA VAL A 326 4.84 15.68 -1.54
C VAL A 326 4.55 14.20 -1.77
N ARG A 327 5.52 13.31 -1.55
CA ARG A 327 5.30 11.88 -1.61
C ARG A 327 4.32 11.39 -0.53
N THR A 328 4.47 11.87 0.70
CA THR A 328 3.53 11.61 1.79
C THR A 328 2.11 12.05 1.40
N TRP A 329 1.95 13.28 0.92
CA TRP A 329 0.64 13.78 0.50
C TRP A 329 0.08 13.02 -0.70
N HIS A 330 0.92 12.61 -1.65
CA HIS A 330 0.49 11.77 -2.78
C HIS A 330 -0.14 10.45 -2.32
N ILE A 331 0.53 9.74 -1.41
CA ILE A 331 0.05 8.46 -0.86
C ILE A 331 -1.21 8.67 -0.02
N GLN A 332 -1.19 9.63 0.90
CA GLN A 332 -2.31 9.86 1.80
C GLN A 332 -3.55 10.38 1.08
N ALA A 333 -3.39 11.25 0.05
CA ALA A 333 -4.50 11.70 -0.78
C ALA A 333 -5.18 10.51 -1.46
N ALA A 334 -4.41 9.55 -2.01
CA ALA A 334 -4.95 8.33 -2.61
C ALA A 334 -5.83 7.55 -1.62
N LEU A 335 -5.31 7.29 -0.41
CA LEU A 335 -6.07 6.60 0.63
C LEU A 335 -7.35 7.34 1.03
N PHE A 336 -7.30 8.67 1.13
CA PHE A 336 -8.46 9.47 1.50
C PHE A 336 -9.55 9.46 0.44
N TRP A 337 -9.23 9.72 -0.84
CA TRP A 337 -10.30 9.80 -1.84
C TRP A 337 -10.87 8.42 -2.20
N ILE A 338 -10.04 7.38 -2.24
CA ILE A 338 -10.50 6.01 -2.46
C ILE A 338 -11.46 5.59 -1.34
N ALA A 339 -11.03 5.72 -0.07
CA ALA A 339 -11.88 5.40 1.07
C ALA A 339 -13.17 6.24 1.08
N THR A 340 -13.10 7.54 0.75
CA THR A 340 -14.29 8.42 0.67
C THR A 340 -15.30 7.92 -0.37
N GLY A 341 -14.84 7.44 -1.53
CA GLY A 341 -15.69 6.83 -2.55
C GLY A 341 -16.45 5.61 -2.04
N PHE A 342 -15.73 4.71 -1.34
CA PHE A 342 -16.32 3.52 -0.74
C PHE A 342 -17.30 3.85 0.39
N LEU A 343 -16.93 4.78 1.28
CA LEU A 343 -17.81 5.22 2.37
C LEU A 343 -19.09 5.85 1.83
N ALA A 344 -18.99 6.67 0.77
CA ALA A 344 -20.15 7.28 0.12
C ALA A 344 -21.06 6.23 -0.52
N ALA A 345 -20.49 5.21 -1.19
CA ALA A 345 -21.27 4.11 -1.76
C ALA A 345 -22.00 3.32 -0.66
N GLY A 346 -21.34 3.00 0.46
CA GLY A 346 -21.96 2.36 1.60
C GLY A 346 -23.15 3.19 2.15
N LEU A 347 -22.92 4.46 2.43
CA LEU A 347 -23.98 5.37 2.93
C LEU A 347 -25.13 5.53 1.95
N PHE A 348 -24.88 5.47 0.64
CA PHE A 348 -25.93 5.51 -0.38
C PHE A 348 -26.87 4.30 -0.30
N LEU A 349 -26.32 3.11 0.05
CA LEU A 349 -27.11 1.87 0.16
C LEU A 349 -28.00 1.82 1.40
N VAL A 350 -27.66 2.54 2.47
CA VAL A 350 -28.41 2.49 3.75
C VAL A 350 -29.92 2.75 3.59
N PRO A 351 -30.38 3.83 2.95
CA PRO A 351 -31.82 4.06 2.75
C PRO A 351 -32.46 3.02 1.83
N ILE A 352 -31.73 2.50 0.83
CA ILE A 352 -32.22 1.44 -0.07
C ILE A 352 -32.55 0.19 0.74
N LEU A 353 -31.69 -0.20 1.67
CA LEU A 353 -31.90 -1.31 2.60
C LEU A 353 -33.16 -1.11 3.46
N ASN A 354 -33.50 0.13 3.77
CA ASN A 354 -34.66 0.51 4.58
C ASN A 354 -35.89 0.88 3.75
N GLY A 355 -35.99 0.41 2.50
CA GLY A 355 -37.18 0.68 1.65
C GLY A 355 -37.38 2.15 1.31
N GLY A 356 -36.28 2.90 1.12
CA GLY A 356 -36.27 4.32 0.73
C GLY A 356 -36.48 5.29 1.90
N LYS A 357 -36.16 4.87 3.12
CA LYS A 357 -36.35 5.73 4.32
C LYS A 357 -35.01 5.94 5.05
N ASP A 358 -34.71 7.19 5.41
CA ASP A 358 -33.59 7.52 6.28
C ASP A 358 -33.85 7.06 7.73
N PRO A 359 -32.88 6.46 8.43
CA PRO A 359 -32.90 6.43 9.88
C PRO A 359 -32.97 7.85 10.47
N LYS A 360 -33.57 8.01 11.66
CA LYS A 360 -33.67 9.31 12.31
C LYS A 360 -32.31 10.02 12.40
N HIS A 361 -32.23 11.28 11.99
CA HIS A 361 -30.98 12.08 11.97
C HIS A 361 -29.84 11.53 11.07
N GLN A 362 -30.13 10.66 10.10
CA GLN A 362 -29.10 10.10 9.21
C GLN A 362 -28.36 11.20 8.42
N LYS A 363 -29.11 12.19 7.88
CA LYS A 363 -28.50 13.31 7.16
C LYS A 363 -27.52 14.10 8.04
N LEU A 364 -27.90 14.39 9.29
CA LEU A 364 -27.02 15.08 10.23
C LEU A 364 -25.73 14.26 10.48
N GLY A 365 -25.84 12.94 10.65
CA GLY A 365 -24.69 12.06 10.79
C GLY A 365 -23.78 12.09 9.55
N VAL A 366 -24.35 12.05 8.35
CA VAL A 366 -23.61 12.20 7.09
C VAL A 366 -22.91 13.56 7.00
N ASP A 367 -23.55 14.64 7.46
CA ASP A 367 -22.93 15.97 7.46
C ASP A 367 -21.78 16.07 8.47
N ILE A 368 -21.93 15.54 9.67
CA ILE A 368 -20.88 15.51 10.71
C ILE A 368 -19.69 14.69 10.21
N LEU A 369 -19.93 13.51 9.67
CA LEU A 369 -18.85 12.65 9.13
C LEU A 369 -18.06 13.37 8.03
N PHE A 370 -18.73 14.09 7.14
CA PHE A 370 -18.06 14.86 6.09
C PHE A 370 -17.10 15.91 6.65
N TRP A 371 -17.55 16.69 7.63
CA TRP A 371 -16.69 17.72 8.23
C TRP A 371 -15.57 17.14 9.09
N ALA A 372 -15.82 16.01 9.76
CA ALA A 372 -14.78 15.26 10.46
C ALA A 372 -13.72 14.76 9.47
N LEU A 373 -14.12 14.25 8.30
CA LEU A 373 -13.21 13.84 7.24
C LEU A 373 -12.37 15.03 6.74
N ILE A 374 -12.98 16.17 6.45
CA ILE A 374 -12.25 17.39 6.05
C ILE A 374 -11.23 17.79 7.13
N LEU A 375 -11.63 17.79 8.40
CA LEU A 375 -10.74 18.11 9.52
C LEU A 375 -9.53 17.17 9.56
N VAL A 376 -9.73 15.88 9.39
CA VAL A 376 -8.65 14.88 9.41
C VAL A 376 -7.74 15.06 8.19
N VAL A 377 -8.29 15.30 6.98
CA VAL A 377 -7.48 15.52 5.76
C VAL A 377 -6.63 16.78 5.91
N VAL A 378 -7.24 17.91 6.21
CA VAL A 378 -6.52 19.19 6.33
C VAL A 378 -5.54 19.16 7.50
N GLY A 379 -5.98 18.64 8.64
CA GLY A 379 -5.15 18.56 9.84
C GLY A 379 -3.93 17.67 9.66
N SER A 380 -4.10 16.48 9.05
CA SER A 380 -2.99 15.56 8.81
C SER A 380 -1.99 16.10 7.78
N PHE A 381 -2.45 16.71 6.69
CA PHE A 381 -1.56 17.32 5.69
C PHE A 381 -0.78 18.49 6.27
N THR A 382 -1.45 19.35 7.06
CA THR A 382 -0.77 20.41 7.80
C THR A 382 0.21 19.83 8.83
N GLY A 383 -0.17 18.79 9.54
CA GLY A 383 0.71 18.08 10.49
C GLY A 383 1.98 17.57 9.81
N ASN A 384 1.85 16.87 8.67
CA ASN A 384 3.02 16.41 7.91
C ASN A 384 3.92 17.58 7.48
N PHE A 385 3.32 18.69 7.01
CA PHE A 385 4.06 19.88 6.61
C PHE A 385 4.87 20.47 7.77
N VAL A 386 4.25 20.73 8.91
CA VAL A 386 4.92 21.38 10.06
C VAL A 386 6.01 20.48 10.66
N ALA A 387 5.85 19.15 10.61
CA ALA A 387 6.87 18.22 11.08
C ALA A 387 8.09 18.19 10.14
N ILE A 388 7.89 17.95 8.85
CA ILE A 388 8.98 17.84 7.85
C ILE A 388 9.68 19.19 7.63
N ALA A 389 8.96 20.30 7.82
CA ALA A 389 9.53 21.64 7.81
C ALA A 389 10.24 22.04 9.12
N HIS A 390 10.26 21.15 10.13
CA HIS A 390 10.81 21.38 11.47
C HIS A 390 10.21 22.62 12.19
N LEU A 391 8.91 22.90 11.96
CA LEU A 391 8.18 23.98 12.63
C LEU A 391 7.64 23.56 14.00
N ILE A 392 7.69 22.27 14.33
CA ILE A 392 7.37 21.71 15.63
C ILE A 392 8.56 20.91 16.15
N PRO A 393 8.74 20.79 17.48
CA PRO A 393 9.76 19.92 18.06
C PRO A 393 9.62 18.46 17.59
N ALA A 394 10.75 17.77 17.40
CA ALA A 394 10.78 16.40 16.89
C ALA A 394 9.94 15.42 17.73
N GLU A 395 9.87 15.60 19.04
CA GLU A 395 9.07 14.83 19.99
C GLU A 395 7.56 14.88 19.73
N TRP A 396 7.07 15.94 19.07
CA TRP A 396 5.67 16.07 18.65
C TRP A 396 5.39 15.51 17.27
N SER A 397 6.43 15.17 16.49
CA SER A 397 6.28 14.68 15.13
C SER A 397 5.42 13.41 15.07
N PHE A 398 5.68 12.41 15.90
CA PHE A 398 4.89 11.18 15.96
C PHE A 398 3.41 11.44 16.24
N TRP A 399 3.10 12.42 17.10
CA TRP A 399 1.72 12.70 17.51
C TRP A 399 0.95 13.59 16.53
N LEU A 400 1.57 14.67 16.09
CA LEU A 400 0.89 15.71 15.30
C LEU A 400 1.31 15.72 13.84
N GLY A 401 2.49 15.20 13.54
CA GLY A 401 3.17 15.33 12.26
C GLY A 401 3.23 14.06 11.42
N HIS A 402 4.31 13.28 11.59
CA HIS A 402 4.66 12.18 10.71
C HIS A 402 5.19 10.99 11.51
N GLN A 403 4.60 9.79 11.31
CA GLN A 403 5.02 8.59 12.02
C GLN A 403 6.20 7.85 11.33
N GLY A 404 6.61 8.27 10.15
CA GLY A 404 7.75 7.70 9.44
C GLY A 404 7.47 6.46 8.61
N TYR A 405 6.31 5.84 8.69
CA TYR A 405 6.00 4.57 8.03
C TYR A 405 5.06 4.75 6.85
N GLU A 406 5.45 4.24 5.69
CA GLU A 406 4.68 4.32 4.45
C GLU A 406 3.26 3.78 4.61
N TYR A 407 2.26 4.47 4.04
CA TYR A 407 0.80 4.28 4.13
C TYR A 407 0.16 4.62 5.49
N VAL A 408 0.93 4.77 6.55
CA VAL A 408 0.47 5.17 7.90
C VAL A 408 1.23 6.40 8.41
N GLU A 409 1.60 7.29 7.50
CA GLU A 409 2.42 8.49 7.75
C GLU A 409 1.75 9.53 8.64
N LEU A 410 0.44 9.50 8.80
CA LEU A 410 -0.29 10.48 9.59
C LEU A 410 0.20 10.52 11.04
N GLY A 411 0.32 11.72 11.63
CA GLY A 411 0.51 11.82 13.06
C GLY A 411 -0.56 11.05 13.84
N ARG A 412 -0.20 10.47 14.97
CA ARG A 412 -1.06 9.59 15.78
C ARG A 412 -2.41 10.21 16.11
N LEU A 413 -2.47 11.50 16.37
CA LEU A 413 -3.73 12.22 16.63
C LEU A 413 -4.69 12.11 15.42
N TRP A 414 -4.18 12.31 14.22
CA TRP A 414 -4.96 12.24 12.99
C TRP A 414 -5.36 10.81 12.64
N GLN A 415 -4.50 9.85 12.96
CA GLN A 415 -4.81 8.43 12.81
C GLN A 415 -5.95 8.01 13.75
N ILE A 416 -5.96 8.48 15.00
CA ILE A 416 -7.06 8.29 15.95
C ILE A 416 -8.32 8.96 15.41
N GLY A 417 -8.24 10.20 14.91
CA GLY A 417 -9.35 10.92 14.30
C GLY A 417 -9.95 10.17 13.12
N LYS A 418 -9.11 9.61 12.24
CA LYS A 418 -9.51 8.75 11.13
C LYS A 418 -10.22 7.49 11.61
N PHE A 419 -9.69 6.80 12.63
CA PHE A 419 -10.32 5.63 13.22
C PHE A 419 -11.70 5.95 13.81
N LEU A 420 -11.82 7.02 14.58
CA LEU A 420 -13.11 7.46 15.14
C LEU A 420 -14.11 7.83 14.05
N GLY A 421 -13.65 8.45 12.95
CA GLY A 421 -14.47 8.73 11.77
C GLY A 421 -14.99 7.45 11.10
N ILE A 422 -14.14 6.42 10.95
CA ILE A 422 -14.54 5.12 10.39
C ILE A 422 -15.50 4.38 11.32
N VAL A 423 -15.29 4.43 12.64
CA VAL A 423 -16.24 3.86 13.62
C VAL A 423 -17.58 4.62 13.59
N PHE A 424 -17.55 5.94 13.44
CA PHE A 424 -18.77 6.72 13.27
C PHE A 424 -19.52 6.36 11.98
N TRP A 425 -18.80 6.18 10.85
CA TRP A 425 -19.37 5.65 9.63
C TRP A 425 -20.00 4.25 9.86
N LEU A 426 -19.31 3.35 10.56
CA LEU A 426 -19.86 2.04 10.94
C LEU A 426 -21.19 2.18 11.68
N VAL A 427 -21.28 3.10 12.64
CA VAL A 427 -22.53 3.36 13.36
C VAL A 427 -23.64 3.81 12.40
N LEU A 428 -23.35 4.73 11.47
CA LEU A 428 -24.31 5.19 10.46
C LEU A 428 -24.79 4.06 9.55
N MET A 429 -23.90 3.14 9.16
CA MET A 429 -24.23 1.95 8.38
C MET A 429 -25.13 0.99 9.15
N LEU A 430 -24.75 0.65 10.40
CA LEU A 430 -25.49 -0.31 11.23
C LEU A 430 -26.91 0.17 11.56
N ARG A 431 -27.12 1.47 11.66
CA ARG A 431 -28.46 2.05 11.87
C ARG A 431 -29.46 1.73 10.75
N GLY A 432 -28.97 1.52 9.52
CA GLY A 432 -29.79 1.06 8.41
C GLY A 432 -29.79 -0.46 8.24
N ILE A 433 -28.63 -1.09 8.46
CA ILE A 433 -28.45 -2.53 8.26
C ILE A 433 -29.22 -3.34 9.31
N VAL A 434 -29.16 -2.98 10.60
CA VAL A 434 -29.81 -3.74 11.68
C VAL A 434 -31.33 -3.85 11.52
N PRO A 435 -32.08 -2.77 11.20
CA PRO A 435 -33.49 -2.90 10.88
C PRO A 435 -33.76 -3.78 9.64
N ALA A 436 -32.92 -3.67 8.62
CA ALA A 436 -33.06 -4.49 7.41
C ALA A 436 -32.83 -5.99 7.67
N LEU A 437 -31.91 -6.35 8.56
CA LEU A 437 -31.68 -7.73 8.99
C LEU A 437 -32.89 -8.36 9.71
N LYS A 438 -33.69 -7.54 10.41
CA LYS A 438 -34.89 -7.99 11.13
C LYS A 438 -36.10 -8.22 10.22
N GLN A 439 -36.07 -7.77 8.96
CA GLN A 439 -37.14 -8.01 8.00
C GLN A 439 -37.19 -9.49 7.57
N LYS A 440 -38.37 -9.97 7.11
CA LYS A 440 -38.50 -11.33 6.58
C LYS A 440 -37.80 -11.48 5.23
N GLY A 441 -37.31 -12.68 4.93
CA GLY A 441 -36.69 -13.04 3.66
C GLY A 441 -35.22 -13.50 3.80
N ASP A 442 -34.57 -13.76 2.66
CA ASP A 442 -33.15 -14.12 2.62
C ASP A 442 -32.25 -12.94 3.02
N LYS A 443 -31.38 -13.17 4.01
CA LYS A 443 -30.48 -12.16 4.61
C LYS A 443 -29.00 -12.51 4.46
N ASN A 444 -28.65 -13.57 3.75
CA ASN A 444 -27.27 -14.05 3.71
C ASN A 444 -26.32 -13.02 3.08
N LEU A 445 -26.69 -12.42 1.94
CA LEU A 445 -25.89 -11.38 1.31
C LEU A 445 -25.79 -10.12 2.22
N LEU A 446 -26.89 -9.73 2.86
CA LEU A 446 -26.90 -8.61 3.80
C LEU A 446 -26.07 -8.90 5.05
N ALA A 447 -26.07 -10.13 5.55
CA ALA A 447 -25.24 -10.53 6.68
C ALA A 447 -23.74 -10.48 6.33
N LEU A 448 -23.33 -10.94 5.14
CA LEU A 448 -21.95 -10.85 4.66
C LEU A 448 -21.53 -9.37 4.49
N PHE A 449 -22.38 -8.55 3.87
CA PHE A 449 -22.15 -7.11 3.77
C PHE A 449 -22.01 -6.44 5.14
N SER A 450 -22.83 -6.85 6.11
CA SER A 450 -22.73 -6.34 7.49
C SER A 450 -21.42 -6.72 8.15
N ALA A 451 -20.96 -7.96 7.97
CA ALA A 451 -19.68 -8.42 8.49
C ALA A 451 -18.52 -7.61 7.90
N SER A 452 -18.51 -7.38 6.57
CA SER A 452 -17.45 -6.58 5.93
C SER A 452 -17.43 -5.13 6.44
N VAL A 453 -18.61 -4.51 6.62
CA VAL A 453 -18.76 -3.14 7.19
C VAL A 453 -18.19 -3.09 8.62
N ILE A 454 -18.49 -4.08 9.46
CA ILE A 454 -17.95 -4.17 10.83
C ILE A 454 -16.42 -4.32 10.80
N CYS A 455 -15.91 -5.19 9.94
CA CYS A 455 -14.47 -5.39 9.81
C CYS A 455 -13.76 -4.10 9.36
N ILE A 456 -14.28 -3.39 8.34
CA ILE A 456 -13.73 -2.09 7.93
C ILE A 456 -13.70 -1.12 9.11
N GLY A 457 -14.78 -1.05 9.89
CA GLY A 457 -14.88 -0.13 11.01
C GLY A 457 -13.89 -0.41 12.14
N LEU A 458 -13.51 -1.65 12.37
CA LEU A 458 -12.73 -2.06 13.52
C LEU A 458 -11.24 -2.36 13.21
N PHE A 459 -10.95 -3.02 12.08
CA PHE A 459 -9.57 -3.49 11.80
C PHE A 459 -8.57 -2.38 11.52
N TYR A 460 -9.01 -1.20 11.13
CA TYR A 460 -8.12 -0.03 11.08
C TYR A 460 -7.47 0.28 12.43
N GLY A 461 -8.11 -0.12 13.53
CA GLY A 461 -7.58 0.00 14.89
C GLY A 461 -6.26 -0.75 15.12
N ALA A 462 -5.91 -1.74 14.30
CA ALA A 462 -4.61 -2.40 14.36
C ALA A 462 -3.43 -1.42 14.21
N GLY A 463 -3.61 -0.34 13.44
CA GLY A 463 -2.62 0.73 13.31
C GLY A 463 -2.39 1.56 14.58
N LEU A 464 -3.17 1.36 15.64
CA LEU A 464 -3.02 2.05 16.92
C LEU A 464 -2.28 1.21 17.99
N VAL A 465 -1.91 -0.03 17.67
CA VAL A 465 -1.34 -0.99 18.63
C VAL A 465 0.13 -0.72 18.92
N TYR A 466 0.87 -0.13 17.99
CA TYR A 466 2.30 0.20 18.16
C TYR A 466 2.52 1.65 18.65
N GLY A 467 3.66 1.91 19.27
CA GLY A 467 4.11 3.24 19.69
C GLY A 467 5.31 3.75 18.89
N GLU A 468 5.77 4.94 19.21
CA GLU A 468 6.90 5.63 18.56
C GLU A 468 8.18 4.80 18.59
N LYS A 469 8.50 4.21 19.74
CA LYS A 469 9.71 3.42 20.00
C LYS A 469 9.49 1.91 19.90
N THR A 470 8.41 1.47 19.26
CA THR A 470 8.21 0.04 18.99
C THR A 470 9.26 -0.45 17.99
N ASN A 471 9.88 -1.60 18.26
CA ASN A 471 10.82 -2.25 17.33
C ASN A 471 10.18 -2.32 15.93
N ILE A 472 10.94 -1.91 14.90
CA ILE A 472 10.43 -1.77 13.53
C ILE A 472 9.84 -3.09 12.98
N THR A 473 10.40 -4.25 13.32
CA THR A 473 9.87 -5.56 12.92
C THR A 473 8.46 -5.81 13.47
N ILE A 474 8.23 -5.44 14.75
CA ILE A 474 6.92 -5.56 15.41
C ILE A 474 5.94 -4.54 14.82
N MET A 475 6.42 -3.32 14.57
CA MET A 475 5.63 -2.27 13.94
C MET A 475 5.18 -2.70 12.54
N GLU A 476 6.07 -3.28 11.73
CA GLU A 476 5.77 -3.80 10.40
C GLU A 476 4.63 -4.83 10.42
N TYR A 477 4.62 -5.74 11.40
CA TYR A 477 3.52 -6.70 11.57
C TYR A 477 2.16 -5.98 11.69
N TRP A 478 2.03 -4.94 12.54
CA TRP A 478 0.79 -4.19 12.72
C TRP A 478 0.48 -3.26 11.55
N ARG A 479 1.50 -2.71 10.90
CA ARG A 479 1.34 -1.90 9.69
C ARG A 479 0.65 -2.69 8.58
N TRP A 480 1.05 -3.94 8.36
CA TRP A 480 0.49 -4.78 7.31
C TRP A 480 -0.91 -5.31 7.64
N TRP A 481 -1.32 -5.31 8.89
CA TRP A 481 -2.73 -5.46 9.23
C TRP A 481 -3.60 -4.33 8.69
N VAL A 482 -3.07 -3.12 8.57
CA VAL A 482 -3.77 -1.97 7.99
C VAL A 482 -3.59 -1.92 6.48
N VAL A 483 -2.38 -2.07 5.99
CA VAL A 483 -2.05 -1.84 4.57
C VAL A 483 -2.54 -2.98 3.69
N HIS A 484 -2.38 -4.22 4.12
CA HIS A 484 -2.81 -5.40 3.37
C HIS A 484 -4.17 -5.94 3.85
N LEU A 485 -4.27 -6.44 5.06
CA LEU A 485 -5.48 -7.12 5.53
C LEU A 485 -6.72 -6.22 5.52
N TRP A 486 -6.59 -4.97 5.97
CA TRP A 486 -7.72 -4.03 5.97
C TRP A 486 -8.06 -3.54 4.55
N VAL A 487 -7.05 -3.19 3.73
CA VAL A 487 -7.25 -2.70 2.35
C VAL A 487 -7.59 -3.85 1.40
N GLU A 488 -6.73 -4.84 1.28
CA GLU A 488 -6.86 -5.89 0.27
C GLU A 488 -7.81 -7.02 0.71
N GLY A 489 -7.95 -7.25 2.01
CA GLY A 489 -8.89 -8.23 2.53
C GLY A 489 -10.31 -7.69 2.69
N PHE A 490 -10.51 -6.81 3.66
CA PHE A 490 -11.87 -6.42 4.06
C PHE A 490 -12.54 -5.43 3.11
N PHE A 491 -11.80 -4.47 2.52
CA PHE A 491 -12.39 -3.60 1.51
C PHE A 491 -12.77 -4.37 0.23
N GLU A 492 -12.04 -5.41 -0.13
CA GLU A 492 -12.37 -6.23 -1.28
C GLU A 492 -13.65 -7.05 -1.06
N VAL A 493 -13.81 -7.66 0.12
CA VAL A 493 -15.07 -8.33 0.49
C VAL A 493 -16.23 -7.33 0.55
N PHE A 494 -16.00 -6.12 1.07
CA PHE A 494 -17.00 -5.06 1.06
C PHE A 494 -17.40 -4.65 -0.37
N ALA A 495 -16.42 -4.41 -1.23
CA ALA A 495 -16.66 -4.01 -2.61
C ALA A 495 -17.44 -5.08 -3.39
N THR A 496 -17.02 -6.33 -3.28
CA THR A 496 -17.67 -7.48 -3.91
C THR A 496 -19.12 -7.63 -3.44
N THR A 497 -19.35 -7.54 -2.12
CA THR A 497 -20.70 -7.65 -1.56
C THR A 497 -21.58 -6.44 -1.89
N ALA A 498 -21.01 -5.23 -1.94
CA ALA A 498 -21.73 -4.02 -2.33
C ALA A 498 -22.18 -4.08 -3.80
N LEU A 499 -21.28 -4.49 -4.72
CA LEU A 499 -21.62 -4.69 -6.13
C LEU A 499 -22.66 -5.79 -6.31
N ALA A 500 -22.50 -6.92 -5.65
CA ALA A 500 -23.48 -8.02 -5.68
C ALA A 500 -24.85 -7.58 -5.16
N PHE A 501 -24.88 -6.76 -4.09
CA PHE A 501 -26.10 -6.18 -3.54
C PHE A 501 -26.74 -5.19 -4.53
N ILE A 502 -25.96 -4.31 -5.15
CA ILE A 502 -26.42 -3.36 -6.17
C ILE A 502 -27.05 -4.12 -7.34
N PHE A 503 -26.32 -5.06 -7.94
CA PHE A 503 -26.77 -5.78 -9.12
C PHE A 503 -28.00 -6.65 -8.82
N SER A 504 -28.07 -7.28 -7.64
CA SER A 504 -29.25 -8.04 -7.26
C SER A 504 -30.47 -7.15 -6.96
N THR A 505 -30.26 -5.94 -6.42
CA THR A 505 -31.33 -4.96 -6.20
C THR A 505 -31.86 -4.41 -7.53
N MET A 506 -30.98 -4.25 -8.51
CA MET A 506 -31.34 -3.86 -9.87
C MET A 506 -32.01 -5.00 -10.68
N GLY A 507 -32.03 -6.23 -10.13
CA GLY A 507 -32.58 -7.39 -10.81
C GLY A 507 -31.75 -7.88 -12.01
N LEU A 508 -30.47 -7.54 -12.05
CA LEU A 508 -29.53 -7.96 -13.10
C LEU A 508 -28.95 -9.33 -12.83
N VAL A 509 -28.83 -9.70 -11.56
CA VAL A 509 -28.34 -10.98 -11.06
C VAL A 509 -29.31 -11.51 -10.02
N SER A 510 -29.55 -12.81 -9.99
CA SER A 510 -30.39 -13.42 -8.99
C SER A 510 -29.81 -13.28 -7.59
N LYS A 511 -30.64 -13.04 -6.56
CA LYS A 511 -30.17 -12.95 -5.17
C LYS A 511 -29.39 -14.20 -4.74
N ARG A 512 -29.78 -15.36 -5.27
CA ARG A 512 -29.12 -16.64 -5.00
C ARG A 512 -27.70 -16.64 -5.59
N GLY A 513 -27.55 -16.31 -6.87
CA GLY A 513 -26.26 -16.22 -7.57
C GLY A 513 -25.33 -15.23 -6.89
N ALA A 514 -25.81 -13.99 -6.63
CA ALA A 514 -25.07 -12.97 -5.92
C ALA A 514 -24.58 -13.42 -4.52
N THR A 515 -25.42 -14.12 -3.75
CA THR A 515 -25.05 -14.63 -2.42
C THR A 515 -23.99 -15.73 -2.49
N ILE A 516 -24.16 -16.70 -3.41
CA ILE A 516 -23.19 -17.80 -3.57
C ILE A 516 -21.84 -17.25 -4.03
N ALA A 517 -21.83 -16.39 -5.05
CA ALA A 517 -20.61 -15.77 -5.57
C ALA A 517 -19.88 -14.99 -4.47
N SER A 518 -20.58 -14.09 -3.75
CA SER A 518 -19.98 -13.29 -2.69
C SER A 518 -19.44 -14.12 -1.51
N LEU A 519 -20.18 -15.16 -1.06
CA LEU A 519 -19.69 -16.04 0.01
C LEU A 519 -18.49 -16.87 -0.43
N SER A 520 -18.51 -17.41 -1.65
CA SER A 520 -17.39 -18.17 -2.20
C SER A 520 -16.15 -17.31 -2.37
N SER A 521 -16.31 -16.10 -2.91
CA SER A 521 -15.25 -15.10 -3.03
C SER A 521 -14.67 -14.74 -1.67
N ALA A 522 -15.51 -14.46 -0.67
CA ALA A 522 -15.06 -14.15 0.69
C ALA A 522 -14.27 -15.32 1.32
N VAL A 523 -14.68 -16.57 1.09
CA VAL A 523 -13.93 -17.77 1.56
C VAL A 523 -12.54 -17.79 0.95
N LEU A 524 -12.41 -17.56 -0.36
CA LEU A 524 -11.12 -17.61 -1.07
C LEU A 524 -10.21 -16.44 -0.67
N PHE A 525 -10.75 -15.21 -0.61
CA PHE A 525 -9.98 -14.05 -0.19
C PHE A 525 -9.52 -14.13 1.26
N MET A 526 -10.35 -14.60 2.16
CA MET A 526 -9.96 -14.73 3.57
C MET A 526 -9.01 -15.90 3.81
N LEU A 527 -9.08 -16.95 2.98
CA LEU A 527 -8.12 -18.07 3.05
C LEU A 527 -6.73 -17.65 2.60
N GLY A 528 -6.61 -16.97 1.47
CA GLY A 528 -5.34 -16.47 0.93
C GLY A 528 -4.86 -15.23 1.66
N GLY A 529 -5.64 -14.16 1.64
CA GLY A 529 -5.25 -12.84 2.05
C GLY A 529 -4.94 -12.66 3.54
N THR A 530 -5.61 -13.40 4.44
CA THR A 530 -5.36 -13.24 5.88
C THR A 530 -3.96 -13.74 6.27
N PRO A 531 -3.56 -14.99 6.03
CA PRO A 531 -2.19 -15.43 6.28
C PRO A 531 -1.19 -14.88 5.25
N GLY A 532 -1.65 -14.64 4.02
CA GLY A 532 -0.86 -14.06 2.93
C GLY A 532 -0.26 -12.70 3.26
N THR A 533 -0.91 -11.90 4.13
CA THR A 533 -0.39 -10.62 4.67
C THR A 533 1.10 -10.69 5.05
N MET A 534 1.60 -11.86 5.45
CA MET A 534 2.98 -12.04 5.89
C MET A 534 4.01 -12.02 4.74
N HIS A 535 3.60 -12.02 3.48
CA HIS A 535 4.54 -11.90 2.37
C HIS A 535 5.33 -10.59 2.36
N HIS A 536 4.80 -9.56 2.99
CA HIS A 536 5.50 -8.28 3.17
C HIS A 536 6.62 -8.32 4.22
N LEU A 537 6.73 -9.39 5.01
CA LEU A 537 7.62 -9.47 6.16
C LEU A 537 8.84 -10.38 5.97
N TYR A 538 9.04 -10.99 4.81
CA TYR A 538 10.10 -12.00 4.60
C TYR A 538 11.49 -11.54 5.05
N PHE A 539 11.79 -10.24 4.86
CA PHE A 539 13.10 -9.67 5.07
C PHE A 539 13.13 -8.54 6.11
N SER A 540 12.04 -8.36 6.85
CA SER A 540 11.91 -7.29 7.87
C SER A 540 12.16 -7.79 9.29
N GLY A 541 13.06 -8.75 9.47
CA GLY A 541 13.42 -9.25 10.80
C GLY A 541 12.62 -10.47 11.27
N THR A 542 11.90 -11.15 10.39
CA THR A 542 11.07 -12.33 10.71
C THR A 542 11.77 -13.65 10.42
N THR A 543 11.20 -14.75 10.91
CA THR A 543 11.74 -16.11 10.77
C THR A 543 11.25 -16.82 9.50
N THR A 544 11.92 -17.90 9.09
CA THR A 544 11.56 -18.73 7.94
C THR A 544 10.11 -19.27 7.97
N PRO A 545 9.51 -19.70 9.10
CA PRO A 545 8.11 -20.10 9.15
C PRO A 545 7.14 -19.02 8.66
N ILE A 546 7.42 -17.75 8.91
CA ILE A 546 6.62 -16.61 8.41
C ILE A 546 6.72 -16.50 6.89
N MET A 547 7.93 -16.65 6.35
CA MET A 547 8.15 -16.72 4.90
C MET A 547 7.39 -17.88 4.26
N ALA A 548 7.45 -19.08 4.85
CA ALA A 548 6.79 -20.26 4.34
C ALA A 548 5.27 -20.08 4.23
N ILE A 549 4.64 -19.59 5.28
CA ILE A 549 3.19 -19.35 5.30
C ILE A 549 2.83 -18.19 4.38
N GLY A 550 3.54 -17.06 4.46
CA GLY A 550 3.32 -15.91 3.59
C GLY A 550 3.37 -16.28 2.12
N ALA A 551 4.41 -16.99 1.67
CA ALA A 551 4.58 -17.42 0.29
C ALA A 551 3.48 -18.39 -0.20
N SER A 552 3.06 -19.30 0.67
CA SER A 552 2.05 -20.32 0.34
C SER A 552 0.66 -19.70 0.20
N PHE A 553 0.26 -18.88 1.15
CA PHE A 553 -1.08 -18.30 1.17
C PHE A 553 -1.24 -17.13 0.22
N SER A 554 -0.22 -16.31 0.05
CA SER A 554 -0.26 -15.22 -0.91
C SER A 554 -0.37 -15.70 -2.37
N ALA A 555 0.17 -16.88 -2.71
CA ALA A 555 -0.06 -17.50 -4.01
C ALA A 555 -1.56 -17.81 -4.25
N LEU A 556 -2.33 -18.10 -3.19
CA LEU A 556 -3.77 -18.35 -3.29
C LEU A 556 -4.60 -17.08 -3.49
N GLU A 557 -4.08 -15.90 -3.22
CA GLU A 557 -4.77 -14.62 -3.47
C GLU A 557 -5.02 -14.37 -4.96
N VAL A 558 -4.14 -14.85 -5.82
CA VAL A 558 -4.26 -14.73 -7.28
C VAL A 558 -5.39 -15.61 -7.83
N VAL A 559 -5.70 -16.72 -7.16
CA VAL A 559 -6.66 -17.72 -7.64
C VAL A 559 -8.05 -17.13 -7.88
N PRO A 560 -8.71 -16.41 -6.94
CA PRO A 560 -10.03 -15.83 -7.18
C PRO A 560 -10.04 -14.74 -8.26
N LEU A 561 -8.91 -14.05 -8.50
CA LEU A 561 -8.83 -12.98 -9.49
C LEU A 561 -9.07 -13.48 -10.92
N VAL A 562 -8.73 -14.74 -11.21
CA VAL A 562 -8.97 -15.38 -12.52
C VAL A 562 -10.47 -15.50 -12.79
N VAL A 563 -11.27 -15.83 -11.78
CA VAL A 563 -12.75 -15.96 -11.93
C VAL A 563 -13.40 -14.60 -12.01
N LEU A 564 -12.98 -13.64 -11.19
CA LEU A 564 -13.51 -12.28 -11.22
C LEU A 564 -13.34 -11.61 -12.59
N GLY A 565 -12.20 -11.84 -13.25
CA GLY A 565 -11.95 -11.37 -14.62
C GLY A 565 -12.97 -11.93 -15.62
N TYR A 566 -13.29 -13.23 -15.50
CA TYR A 566 -14.27 -13.88 -16.36
C TYR A 566 -15.71 -13.39 -16.06
N GLU A 567 -16.10 -13.30 -14.79
CA GLU A 567 -17.43 -12.78 -14.40
C GLU A 567 -17.66 -11.35 -14.84
N ALA A 568 -16.64 -10.49 -14.79
CA ALA A 568 -16.75 -9.13 -15.32
C ALA A 568 -16.98 -9.10 -16.83
N TRP A 569 -16.36 -10.03 -17.58
CA TRP A 569 -16.60 -10.19 -19.01
C TRP A 569 -18.07 -10.63 -19.28
N GLU A 570 -18.59 -11.56 -18.52
CA GLU A 570 -20.00 -11.95 -18.63
C GLU A 570 -20.96 -10.81 -18.26
N ASN A 571 -20.66 -10.08 -17.19
CA ASN A 571 -21.45 -8.93 -16.74
C ASN A 571 -21.47 -7.77 -17.77
N TRP A 572 -20.42 -7.62 -18.58
CA TRP A 572 -20.43 -6.65 -19.68
C TRP A 572 -21.54 -6.93 -20.69
N ARG A 573 -21.93 -8.18 -20.90
CA ARG A 573 -23.04 -8.58 -21.77
C ARG A 573 -24.42 -8.28 -21.19
N LEU A 574 -24.53 -8.06 -19.86
CA LEU A 574 -25.78 -7.73 -19.19
C LEU A 574 -26.40 -6.41 -19.68
N LYS A 575 -25.58 -5.46 -20.16
CA LYS A 575 -26.06 -4.17 -20.70
C LYS A 575 -27.01 -4.34 -21.90
N GLU A 576 -26.95 -5.46 -22.60
CA GLU A 576 -27.80 -5.75 -23.75
C GLU A 576 -29.20 -6.18 -23.34
N ARG A 577 -29.42 -6.47 -22.02
CA ARG A 577 -30.68 -6.99 -21.48
C ARG A 577 -31.76 -5.94 -21.23
N ALA A 578 -31.40 -4.65 -20.99
CA ALA A 578 -32.37 -3.61 -20.69
C ALA A 578 -31.93 -2.23 -21.17
N PRO A 579 -32.78 -1.45 -21.88
CA PRO A 579 -32.44 -0.14 -22.43
C PRO A 579 -32.03 0.91 -21.39
N TRP A 580 -32.60 0.86 -20.17
CA TRP A 580 -32.27 1.81 -19.08
C TRP A 580 -30.82 1.66 -18.58
N MET A 581 -30.19 0.53 -18.80
CA MET A 581 -28.78 0.29 -18.41
C MET A 581 -27.79 1.19 -19.16
N GLU A 582 -28.19 1.75 -20.30
CA GLU A 582 -27.36 2.71 -21.02
C GLU A 582 -27.01 3.93 -20.17
N SER A 583 -27.90 4.31 -19.25
CA SER A 583 -27.66 5.39 -18.30
C SER A 583 -26.57 5.06 -17.26
N LEU A 584 -26.22 3.78 -17.08
CA LEU A 584 -25.19 3.26 -16.20
C LEU A 584 -23.93 2.78 -16.94
N ARG A 585 -23.87 3.00 -18.25
CA ARG A 585 -22.77 2.55 -19.10
C ARG A 585 -21.40 2.91 -18.54
N TRP A 586 -21.21 4.13 -18.02
CA TRP A 586 -19.92 4.59 -17.52
C TRP A 586 -19.54 3.98 -16.18
N PRO A 587 -20.36 3.98 -15.12
CA PRO A 587 -20.06 3.23 -13.91
C PRO A 587 -19.69 1.76 -14.22
N LEU A 588 -20.45 1.09 -15.07
CA LEU A 588 -20.18 -0.31 -15.45
C LEU A 588 -18.85 -0.49 -16.18
N LYS A 589 -18.49 0.44 -17.09
CA LYS A 589 -17.17 0.40 -17.74
C LYS A 589 -16.02 0.51 -16.74
N PHE A 590 -16.15 1.37 -15.74
CA PHE A 590 -15.16 1.50 -14.69
C PHE A 590 -15.04 0.20 -13.88
N PHE A 591 -16.13 -0.46 -13.53
CA PHE A 591 -16.11 -1.76 -12.87
C PHE A 591 -15.48 -2.87 -13.73
N VAL A 592 -15.68 -2.83 -15.05
CA VAL A 592 -15.00 -3.78 -15.97
C VAL A 592 -13.49 -3.51 -16.00
N ALA A 593 -13.05 -2.25 -16.00
CA ALA A 593 -11.63 -1.92 -15.94
C ALA A 593 -10.99 -2.45 -14.63
N VAL A 594 -11.72 -2.43 -13.51
CA VAL A 594 -11.27 -3.04 -12.24
C VAL A 594 -10.90 -4.50 -12.45
N ALA A 595 -11.72 -5.30 -13.13
CA ALA A 595 -11.42 -6.71 -13.34
C ALA A 595 -10.15 -6.93 -14.19
N PHE A 596 -9.95 -6.12 -15.23
CA PHE A 596 -8.72 -6.17 -16.02
C PHE A 596 -7.48 -5.86 -15.17
N TRP A 597 -7.52 -4.77 -14.42
CA TRP A 597 -6.41 -4.36 -13.57
C TRP A 597 -6.20 -5.28 -12.36
N ASN A 598 -7.27 -5.89 -11.86
CA ASN A 598 -7.17 -6.88 -10.79
C ASN A 598 -6.37 -8.11 -11.25
N MET A 599 -6.65 -8.61 -12.46
CA MET A 599 -5.89 -9.71 -13.02
C MET A 599 -4.43 -9.31 -13.34
N LEU A 600 -4.21 -8.16 -13.99
CA LEU A 600 -2.88 -7.72 -14.40
C LEU A 600 -2.09 -7.13 -13.23
N GLY A 601 -2.68 -6.17 -12.52
CA GLY A 601 -2.01 -5.37 -11.48
C GLY A 601 -1.83 -6.14 -10.18
N ALA A 602 -2.91 -6.65 -9.60
CA ALA A 602 -2.86 -7.43 -8.37
C ALA A 602 -2.40 -8.87 -8.65
N GLY A 603 -2.92 -9.54 -9.68
CA GLY A 603 -2.57 -10.92 -10.00
C GLY A 603 -1.16 -11.04 -10.58
N VAL A 604 -0.95 -10.62 -11.83
CA VAL A 604 0.32 -10.87 -12.54
C VAL A 604 1.47 -10.11 -11.90
N PHE A 605 1.37 -8.79 -11.75
CA PHE A 605 2.46 -8.00 -11.18
C PHE A 605 2.67 -8.27 -9.68
N GLY A 606 1.60 -8.54 -8.93
CA GLY A 606 1.71 -8.97 -7.53
C GLY A 606 2.47 -10.29 -7.42
N PHE A 607 2.10 -11.30 -8.20
CA PHE A 607 2.79 -12.58 -8.18
C PHE A 607 4.24 -12.51 -8.69
N MET A 608 4.57 -11.61 -9.63
CA MET A 608 5.95 -11.41 -10.07
C MET A 608 6.89 -10.98 -8.95
N VAL A 609 6.43 -10.20 -7.99
CA VAL A 609 7.24 -9.71 -6.87
C VAL A 609 7.16 -10.58 -5.62
N ASN A 610 6.13 -11.42 -5.50
CA ASN A 610 5.78 -12.11 -4.26
C ASN A 610 6.63 -13.37 -3.91
N PRO A 611 7.04 -14.27 -4.83
CA PRO A 611 7.86 -15.42 -4.45
C PRO A 611 9.13 -14.97 -3.72
N PRO A 612 9.52 -15.61 -2.60
CA PRO A 612 10.66 -15.16 -1.79
C PRO A 612 11.94 -14.89 -2.54
N ILE A 613 12.28 -15.71 -3.55
CA ILE A 613 13.49 -15.49 -4.37
C ILE A 613 13.37 -14.23 -5.24
N SER A 614 12.17 -13.96 -5.76
CA SER A 614 11.89 -12.76 -6.53
C SER A 614 11.97 -11.53 -5.63
N LEU A 615 11.22 -11.55 -4.52
CA LEU A 615 11.18 -10.42 -3.57
C LEU A 615 12.56 -10.12 -2.98
N TYR A 616 13.40 -11.15 -2.75
CA TYR A 616 14.76 -10.97 -2.25
C TYR A 616 15.57 -9.97 -3.09
N TYR A 617 15.42 -10.01 -4.41
CA TYR A 617 16.16 -9.12 -5.31
C TYR A 617 15.41 -7.84 -5.68
N VAL A 618 14.05 -7.83 -5.59
CA VAL A 618 13.26 -6.68 -6.06
C VAL A 618 12.66 -5.84 -4.93
N GLN A 619 12.79 -6.26 -3.68
CA GLN A 619 12.29 -5.48 -2.54
C GLN A 619 12.95 -4.11 -2.49
N GLY A 620 12.14 -3.06 -2.42
CA GLY A 620 12.63 -1.67 -2.44
C GLY A 620 13.06 -1.16 -3.82
N LEU A 621 12.67 -1.80 -4.92
CA LEU A 621 12.93 -1.38 -6.30
C LEU A 621 11.65 -0.94 -7.03
N ASN A 622 11.79 -0.31 -8.20
CA ASN A 622 10.66 0.21 -8.98
C ASN A 622 9.67 -0.87 -9.48
N THR A 623 10.00 -2.15 -9.45
CA THR A 623 9.06 -3.26 -9.67
C THR A 623 7.90 -3.23 -8.67
N THR A 624 8.15 -2.86 -7.41
CA THR A 624 7.10 -2.66 -6.42
C THR A 624 6.19 -1.49 -6.79
N ALA A 625 6.75 -0.40 -7.35
CA ALA A 625 5.96 0.73 -7.84
C ALA A 625 5.06 0.36 -9.04
N VAL A 626 5.48 -0.58 -9.91
CA VAL A 626 4.65 -1.16 -10.99
C VAL A 626 3.40 -1.79 -10.39
N HIS A 627 3.59 -2.72 -9.45
CA HIS A 627 2.48 -3.38 -8.75
C HIS A 627 1.58 -2.37 -8.03
N ALA A 628 2.16 -1.45 -7.27
CA ALA A 628 1.41 -0.45 -6.51
C ALA A 628 0.52 0.43 -7.39
N HIS A 629 1.02 0.98 -8.52
CA HIS A 629 0.21 1.80 -9.41
C HIS A 629 -0.88 0.96 -10.12
N ALA A 630 -0.55 -0.24 -10.60
CA ALA A 630 -1.49 -1.11 -11.29
C ALA A 630 -2.59 -1.65 -10.36
N ALA A 631 -2.27 -1.98 -9.10
CA ALA A 631 -3.24 -2.47 -8.13
C ALA A 631 -3.99 -1.33 -7.42
N LEU A 632 -3.29 -0.37 -6.80
CA LEU A 632 -3.98 0.68 -6.02
C LEU A 632 -4.84 1.57 -6.89
N PHE A 633 -4.33 2.08 -8.03
CA PHE A 633 -5.16 2.87 -8.93
C PHE A 633 -6.00 1.97 -9.85
N GLY A 634 -5.39 0.98 -10.49
CA GLY A 634 -6.07 0.12 -11.46
C GLY A 634 -7.26 -0.65 -10.86
N VAL A 635 -7.17 -1.06 -9.59
CA VAL A 635 -8.29 -1.74 -8.90
C VAL A 635 -9.08 -0.75 -8.06
N TYR A 636 -8.50 -0.26 -6.97
CA TYR A 636 -9.25 0.54 -5.99
C TYR A 636 -9.61 1.93 -6.51
N GLY A 637 -8.74 2.54 -7.33
CA GLY A 637 -9.02 3.83 -7.95
C GLY A 637 -10.18 3.77 -8.93
N PHE A 638 -10.15 2.84 -9.90
CA PHE A 638 -11.28 2.66 -10.83
C PHE A 638 -12.56 2.25 -10.12
N LEU A 639 -12.46 1.43 -9.07
CA LEU A 639 -13.61 1.01 -8.29
C LEU A 639 -14.24 2.20 -7.54
N ALA A 640 -13.46 3.04 -6.89
CA ALA A 640 -13.93 4.24 -6.19
C ALA A 640 -14.55 5.26 -7.16
N LEU A 641 -13.95 5.45 -8.34
CA LEU A 641 -14.52 6.29 -9.39
C LEU A 641 -15.81 5.67 -9.96
N GLY A 642 -15.85 4.36 -10.16
CA GLY A 642 -17.05 3.63 -10.57
C GLY A 642 -18.21 3.83 -9.58
N PHE A 643 -17.95 3.68 -8.28
CA PHE A 643 -18.93 3.98 -7.22
C PHE A 643 -19.33 5.45 -7.20
N THR A 644 -18.37 6.37 -7.38
CA THR A 644 -18.65 7.81 -7.45
C THR A 644 -19.61 8.13 -8.60
N LEU A 645 -19.33 7.62 -9.80
CA LEU A 645 -20.19 7.81 -10.97
C LEU A 645 -21.56 7.13 -10.80
N PHE A 646 -21.58 5.95 -10.16
CA PHE A 646 -22.82 5.24 -9.84
C PHE A 646 -23.69 6.06 -8.89
N VAL A 647 -23.16 6.49 -7.76
CA VAL A 647 -23.89 7.30 -6.78
C VAL A 647 -24.33 8.63 -7.39
N LEU A 648 -23.47 9.28 -8.19
CA LEU A 648 -23.77 10.51 -8.91
C LEU A 648 -25.02 10.39 -9.78
N ARG A 649 -25.14 9.30 -10.54
CA ARG A 649 -26.29 9.04 -11.43
C ARG A 649 -27.61 9.02 -10.67
N TYR A 650 -27.63 8.55 -9.42
CA TYR A 650 -28.85 8.52 -8.61
C TYR A 650 -29.06 9.79 -7.80
N VAL A 651 -28.01 10.42 -7.31
CA VAL A 651 -28.10 11.72 -6.60
C VAL A 651 -28.51 12.86 -7.55
N ARG A 652 -28.22 12.71 -8.84
CA ARG A 652 -28.58 13.63 -9.92
C ARG A 652 -29.35 12.88 -11.02
N PRO A 653 -30.63 12.52 -10.78
CA PRO A 653 -31.36 11.59 -11.67
C PRO A 653 -31.59 12.12 -13.09
N ASN A 654 -31.60 13.44 -13.29
CA ASN A 654 -31.77 14.05 -14.61
C ASN A 654 -30.46 14.35 -15.35
N MET A 655 -29.29 14.05 -14.71
CA MET A 655 -28.02 14.22 -15.39
C MET A 655 -27.84 13.23 -16.54
N ARG A 656 -27.04 13.64 -17.52
CA ARG A 656 -26.54 12.76 -18.57
C ARG A 656 -25.03 12.78 -18.57
N PHE A 657 -24.41 11.63 -18.77
CA PHE A 657 -22.98 11.57 -19.02
C PHE A 657 -22.70 12.10 -20.42
N ASN A 658 -21.67 12.95 -20.55
CA ASN A 658 -21.14 13.33 -21.85
C ASN A 658 -20.30 12.15 -22.39
N ASP A 659 -20.83 11.41 -23.36
CA ASP A 659 -20.21 10.19 -23.86
C ASP A 659 -18.81 10.42 -24.47
N SER A 660 -18.61 11.51 -25.21
CA SER A 660 -17.31 11.84 -25.79
C SER A 660 -16.27 12.12 -24.69
N LEU A 661 -16.63 12.98 -23.72
CA LEU A 661 -15.76 13.32 -22.58
C LEU A 661 -15.41 12.09 -21.76
N MET A 662 -16.41 11.29 -21.38
CA MET A 662 -16.21 10.12 -20.55
C MET A 662 -15.43 9.01 -21.27
N ASN A 663 -15.64 8.85 -22.60
CA ASN A 663 -14.85 7.91 -23.39
C ASN A 663 -13.38 8.33 -23.45
N THR A 664 -13.11 9.60 -23.70
CA THR A 664 -11.74 10.15 -23.67
C THR A 664 -11.13 9.99 -22.29
N ALA A 665 -11.84 10.37 -21.23
CA ALA A 665 -11.35 10.25 -19.86
C ALA A 665 -11.01 8.80 -19.47
N PHE A 666 -11.91 7.86 -19.78
CA PHE A 666 -11.71 6.45 -19.49
C PHE A 666 -10.45 5.88 -20.19
N TRP A 667 -10.31 6.11 -21.49
CA TRP A 667 -9.18 5.59 -22.23
C TRP A 667 -7.87 6.32 -21.88
N CYS A 668 -7.90 7.63 -21.66
CA CYS A 668 -6.72 8.36 -21.22
C CYS A 668 -6.18 7.85 -19.87
N MET A 669 -7.03 7.54 -18.90
CA MET A 669 -6.57 6.96 -17.63
C MET A 669 -5.99 5.57 -17.81
N ASN A 670 -6.64 4.69 -18.58
CA ASN A 670 -6.13 3.33 -18.84
C ASN A 670 -4.81 3.35 -19.62
N ILE A 671 -4.76 4.09 -20.73
CA ILE A 671 -3.56 4.19 -21.58
C ILE A 671 -2.43 4.89 -20.83
N GLY A 672 -2.73 6.00 -20.13
CA GLY A 672 -1.74 6.71 -19.32
C GLY A 672 -1.11 5.81 -18.27
N LEU A 673 -1.90 5.01 -17.57
CA LEU A 673 -1.40 4.04 -16.59
C LEU A 673 -0.53 2.95 -17.25
N VAL A 674 -0.95 2.40 -18.38
CA VAL A 674 -0.12 1.46 -19.17
C VAL A 674 1.20 2.11 -19.58
N MET A 675 1.17 3.36 -20.06
CA MET A 675 2.38 4.09 -20.47
C MET A 675 3.32 4.34 -19.30
N MET A 676 2.81 4.78 -18.14
CA MET A 676 3.64 4.94 -16.93
C MET A 676 4.37 3.63 -16.57
N ILE A 677 3.66 2.51 -16.63
CA ILE A 677 4.21 1.20 -16.30
C ILE A 677 5.24 0.77 -17.35
N THR A 678 4.88 0.78 -18.63
CA THR A 678 5.69 0.15 -19.69
C THR A 678 6.84 1.00 -20.19
N LEU A 679 6.71 2.34 -20.15
CA LEU A 679 7.76 3.24 -20.64
C LEU A 679 8.76 3.64 -19.53
N SER A 680 8.39 3.50 -18.26
CA SER A 680 9.23 3.99 -17.16
C SER A 680 9.39 2.97 -16.04
N LEU A 681 8.35 2.72 -15.24
CA LEU A 681 8.47 1.99 -13.98
C LEU A 681 9.01 0.56 -14.16
N LEU A 682 8.46 -0.20 -15.11
CA LEU A 682 8.86 -1.59 -15.35
C LEU A 682 10.27 -1.69 -15.95
N PRO A 683 10.66 -0.95 -17.00
CA PRO A 683 12.03 -0.97 -17.50
C PRO A 683 13.07 -0.60 -16.44
N ILE A 684 12.83 0.47 -15.67
CA ILE A 684 13.72 0.86 -14.57
C ILE A 684 13.82 -0.27 -13.54
N GLY A 685 12.67 -0.83 -13.13
CA GLY A 685 12.63 -1.91 -12.15
C GLY A 685 13.39 -3.16 -12.61
N LEU A 686 13.31 -3.53 -13.89
CA LEU A 686 14.05 -4.66 -14.45
C LEU A 686 15.56 -4.40 -14.53
N MET A 687 15.98 -3.17 -14.86
CA MET A 687 17.40 -2.79 -14.81
C MET A 687 17.94 -2.83 -13.37
N GLN A 688 17.17 -2.32 -12.41
CA GLN A 688 17.52 -2.41 -10.99
C GLN A 688 17.58 -3.86 -10.51
N PHE A 689 16.63 -4.70 -10.93
CA PHE A 689 16.67 -6.14 -10.63
C PHE A 689 17.95 -6.79 -11.12
N HIS A 690 18.34 -6.54 -12.38
CA HIS A 690 19.60 -7.04 -12.91
C HIS A 690 20.80 -6.55 -12.11
N ALA A 691 20.84 -5.28 -11.75
CA ALA A 691 21.90 -4.69 -10.94
C ALA A 691 21.96 -5.29 -9.52
N SER A 692 20.79 -5.52 -8.90
CA SER A 692 20.69 -6.16 -7.59
C SER A 692 21.23 -7.58 -7.60
N VAL A 693 20.90 -8.37 -8.63
CA VAL A 693 21.38 -9.75 -8.80
C VAL A 693 22.90 -9.79 -9.07
N SER A 694 23.39 -8.88 -9.92
CA SER A 694 24.77 -8.95 -10.43
C SER A 694 25.81 -8.37 -9.46
N VAL A 695 25.43 -7.36 -8.68
CA VAL A 695 26.37 -6.58 -7.84
C VAL A 695 25.91 -6.53 -6.38
N GLY A 696 24.63 -6.21 -6.15
CA GLY A 696 24.06 -6.07 -4.80
C GLY A 696 22.92 -5.06 -4.76
N THR A 697 22.10 -5.14 -3.71
CA THR A 697 20.94 -4.25 -3.52
C THR A 697 21.36 -2.78 -3.40
N TRP A 698 22.45 -2.52 -2.68
CA TRP A 698 23.04 -1.18 -2.52
C TRP A 698 23.37 -0.52 -3.86
N TRP A 699 23.90 -1.29 -4.82
CA TRP A 699 24.29 -0.78 -6.13
C TRP A 699 23.06 -0.37 -6.96
N ALA A 700 22.03 -1.21 -6.98
CA ALA A 700 20.78 -0.95 -7.71
C ALA A 700 20.06 0.35 -7.28
N ARG A 701 20.44 0.90 -6.13
CA ARG A 701 19.89 2.13 -5.55
C ARG A 701 20.96 3.23 -5.39
N SER A 702 22.22 2.95 -5.77
CA SER A 702 23.30 3.92 -5.66
C SER A 702 23.12 5.10 -6.60
N GLU A 703 23.68 6.24 -6.23
CA GLU A 703 23.70 7.45 -7.04
C GLU A 703 24.29 7.16 -8.45
N THR A 704 25.45 6.49 -8.51
CA THR A 704 26.12 6.17 -9.76
C THR A 704 25.27 5.32 -10.70
N PHE A 705 24.56 4.32 -10.18
CA PHE A 705 23.67 3.51 -11.00
C PHE A 705 22.45 4.30 -11.46
N MET A 706 21.80 5.03 -10.55
CA MET A 706 20.54 5.71 -10.84
C MET A 706 20.69 6.96 -11.73
N GLN A 707 21.89 7.53 -11.84
CA GLN A 707 22.20 8.68 -12.72
C GLN A 707 22.69 8.28 -14.11
N GLN A 708 22.68 7.00 -14.50
CA GLN A 708 22.99 6.58 -15.87
C GLN A 708 21.98 7.19 -16.87
N ASP A 709 22.48 7.64 -18.02
CA ASP A 709 21.68 8.33 -19.06
C ASP A 709 20.41 7.57 -19.47
N ILE A 710 20.52 6.24 -19.60
CA ILE A 710 19.39 5.39 -19.94
C ILE A 710 18.30 5.43 -18.87
N LEU A 711 18.68 5.41 -17.58
CA LEU A 711 17.72 5.48 -16.48
C LEU A 711 17.08 6.86 -16.38
N GLN A 712 17.86 7.93 -16.62
CA GLN A 712 17.32 9.29 -16.69
C GLN A 712 16.34 9.43 -17.86
N THR A 713 16.66 8.87 -19.03
CA THR A 713 15.75 8.85 -20.18
C THR A 713 14.45 8.13 -19.86
N LEU A 714 14.53 6.93 -19.25
CA LEU A 714 13.34 6.16 -18.85
C LEU A 714 12.48 6.88 -17.80
N ARG A 715 13.09 7.67 -16.91
CA ARG A 715 12.36 8.51 -15.95
C ARG A 715 11.61 9.64 -16.67
N TRP A 716 12.22 10.30 -17.63
CA TRP A 716 11.58 11.34 -18.43
C TRP A 716 10.42 10.80 -19.29
N THR A 717 10.50 9.59 -19.84
CA THR A 717 9.42 9.00 -20.64
C THR A 717 8.13 8.78 -19.83
N ARG A 718 8.20 8.75 -18.50
CA ARG A 718 7.01 8.72 -17.63
C ARG A 718 6.08 9.89 -17.90
N THR A 719 6.62 11.07 -18.23
CA THR A 719 5.86 12.30 -18.50
C THR A 719 4.75 12.08 -19.53
N PHE A 720 4.98 11.26 -20.56
CA PHE A 720 3.94 10.96 -21.55
C PHE A 720 2.73 10.28 -20.92
N GLY A 721 2.97 9.26 -20.09
CA GLY A 721 1.92 8.55 -19.35
C GLY A 721 1.19 9.45 -18.37
N ASP A 722 1.95 10.23 -17.59
CA ASP A 722 1.41 11.15 -16.58
C ASP A 722 0.50 12.22 -17.23
N VAL A 723 0.92 12.84 -18.35
CA VAL A 723 0.11 13.85 -19.06
C VAL A 723 -1.18 13.23 -19.63
N VAL A 724 -1.09 12.07 -20.27
CA VAL A 724 -2.29 11.38 -20.78
C VAL A 724 -3.24 11.04 -19.62
N PHE A 725 -2.70 10.56 -18.50
CA PHE A 725 -3.48 10.23 -17.32
C PHE A 725 -4.18 11.44 -16.69
N ILE A 726 -3.48 12.59 -16.58
CA ILE A 726 -4.04 13.87 -16.08
C ILE A 726 -5.24 14.30 -16.91
N VAL A 727 -5.16 14.22 -18.24
CA VAL A 727 -6.29 14.55 -19.14
C VAL A 727 -7.51 13.69 -18.79
N GLY A 728 -7.30 12.40 -18.54
CA GLY A 728 -8.37 11.49 -18.12
C GLY A 728 -8.99 11.88 -16.77
N GLY A 729 -8.14 12.15 -15.77
CA GLY A 729 -8.57 12.56 -14.42
C GLY A 729 -9.37 13.87 -14.44
N LEU A 730 -8.90 14.87 -15.17
CA LEU A 730 -9.61 16.15 -15.37
C LEU A 730 -10.95 15.96 -16.05
N GLY A 731 -11.05 15.04 -17.02
CA GLY A 731 -12.31 14.70 -17.69
C GLY A 731 -13.35 14.15 -16.73
N VAL A 732 -12.96 13.20 -15.86
CA VAL A 732 -13.88 12.67 -14.83
C VAL A 732 -14.29 13.75 -13.83
N MET A 733 -13.33 14.55 -13.35
CA MET A 733 -13.63 15.66 -12.46
C MET A 733 -14.63 16.63 -13.07
N TRP A 734 -14.42 17.03 -14.33
CA TRP A 734 -15.31 17.95 -15.05
C TRP A 734 -16.73 17.40 -15.13
N GLN A 735 -16.89 16.12 -15.49
CA GLN A 735 -18.18 15.45 -15.54
C GLN A 735 -18.90 15.47 -14.17
N VAL A 736 -18.19 15.14 -13.11
CA VAL A 736 -18.76 15.09 -11.75
C VAL A 736 -19.13 16.48 -11.27
N VAL A 737 -18.23 17.46 -11.40
CA VAL A 737 -18.43 18.83 -10.96
C VAL A 737 -19.62 19.48 -11.70
N THR A 738 -19.64 19.40 -13.03
CA THR A 738 -20.74 19.97 -13.83
C THR A 738 -22.08 19.34 -13.46
N ALA A 739 -22.15 18.03 -13.27
CA ALA A 739 -23.38 17.36 -12.85
C ALA A 739 -23.85 17.75 -11.44
N LEU A 740 -22.91 17.99 -10.50
CA LEU A 740 -23.26 18.40 -9.14
C LEU A 740 -23.79 19.83 -9.06
N PHE A 741 -23.28 20.73 -9.89
CA PHE A 741 -23.67 22.15 -9.89
C PHE A 741 -24.75 22.51 -10.90
N ASP A 742 -25.17 21.59 -11.78
CA ASP A 742 -26.32 21.80 -12.66
C ASP A 742 -27.65 21.74 -11.88
N SER A 743 -28.32 22.87 -11.77
CA SER A 743 -29.62 22.96 -11.09
C SER A 743 -30.73 22.13 -11.76
N LYS A 744 -30.66 21.94 -13.08
CA LYS A 744 -31.61 21.13 -13.87
C LYS A 744 -31.42 19.63 -13.58
N ALA A 745 -30.19 19.21 -13.32
CA ALA A 745 -29.88 17.83 -12.95
C ALA A 745 -30.43 17.42 -11.56
N ALA A 746 -30.70 18.38 -10.70
CA ALA A 746 -31.19 18.19 -9.33
C ALA A 746 -32.72 18.12 -9.18
N ALA A 747 -33.51 18.46 -10.22
CA ALA A 747 -34.98 18.46 -10.16
C ALA A 747 -35.51 17.02 -9.94
N PRO A 748 -36.62 16.85 -9.18
CA PRO A 748 -37.24 15.53 -9.04
C PRO A 748 -37.68 14.97 -10.40
N ALA A 749 -37.50 13.67 -10.62
CA ALA A 749 -37.91 12.97 -11.85
C ALA A 749 -39.46 12.95 -12.06
N ALA A 750 -40.21 13.89 -11.52
CA ALA A 750 -41.65 13.88 -11.44
C ALA A 750 -42.39 14.00 -12.79
N ASP A 751 -41.71 14.35 -13.91
CA ASP A 751 -42.44 14.66 -15.16
C ASP A 751 -41.98 13.85 -16.42
N ALA A 752 -41.06 12.89 -16.29
CA ALA A 752 -40.66 12.08 -17.46
C ALA A 752 -41.76 11.09 -17.93
N GLY A 753 -42.78 10.86 -17.13
CA GLY A 753 -43.92 9.98 -17.46
C GLY A 753 -45.04 10.66 -18.27
N LEU A 754 -45.13 11.99 -18.23
CA LEU A 754 -46.22 12.74 -18.90
C LEU A 754 -45.82 13.26 -20.30
N ALA A 755 -44.50 13.42 -20.55
CA ALA A 755 -44.04 13.89 -21.86
C ALA A 755 -44.03 12.78 -22.93
N ALA A 756 -43.91 11.50 -22.53
CA ALA A 756 -43.97 10.37 -23.47
C ALA A 756 -45.39 9.92 -23.87
N GLN A 757 -46.43 10.54 -23.32
CA GLN A 757 -47.82 10.30 -23.73
C GLN A 757 -48.35 11.40 -24.67
N ARG A 758 -47.55 12.40 -25.04
CA ARG A 758 -47.95 13.48 -25.94
C ARG A 758 -47.16 13.55 -27.25
N THR A 759 -46.39 12.56 -27.57
CA THR A 759 -45.84 12.27 -28.90
C THR A 759 -46.17 10.82 -29.25
#